data_6f859141f679dfda977654c7e318c9b1
#
_entry.id   6f859141f679dfda977654c7e318c9b1
#
_cell.length_a   1.000
_cell.length_b   1.000
_cell.length_c   1.000
_cell.angle_alpha   90.00
_cell.angle_beta   90.00
_cell.angle_gamma   90.00
#
_symmetry.space_group_name_H-M   'P 1'
#
loop_
_entity.id
_entity.type
_entity.pdbx_description
1 polymer ?
#
loop_
_entity_poly.entity_id
_entity_poly.type
_entity_poly.pdbx_seq_one_letter_code
_entity_poly.pdbx_strand_id
1 'polypeptide(L)'
;MKSPHSPSFRFSIMVLALSSGFAHADNVRPEATAELKEVVVTGTAVPTRVTRNQLDRETSTDLKQVMKDQIGMDVGGGNGVAQFYSIRSVGEDKINLEVDGTSQSTKIFHHQSRFQLDPALVKSINVEKGTGAASAGLGAVGGTIRVTTVDAKDLLTDGKPFGFKLGAGLSSNKGSTGNAAVYGYQNGFDALFAGNFLNNRDYKDGNGNVNRGSRLKQHSYLAKLGYDFNDDHGIRLTYRQEYQKGNRTDKAEFQNVDSYVGVDGTYQKEQSYNLEYRGRNVGFLDKIDANVFQINTDDTKPPKGAPSPKAHASGTAQGGVPIGQLELSKIKATGANLNLASSFGDGHMVKYGVNYRHETSEPSDKGAWLKILGLYDRDKEKKAEYGVYAEGIWNLHPVTLTTGLRYDHFKYNAASKQSASHGQLNPSIGAIWDINDNFSLLANLNQASRAPRLNEALLANERAGAAADLDGNLKAETARRAELGFKWRNDNFNVSGSVFHQRIKDLIVYRWAKINNNTASITERGKIYNGGTLKTYGYELDASYRWGGLTARAGVSYVKPRLNGEMYYGESPIQAEDHESSFTFWNTGRQWLTGLSYQFENPKLEIGWRGRYAQSVKYTDVARGQGTIHGKKAGYGVHDIYANWQPLKKDNLNVNFAVNNIGNKQYRSHSQRFPDGNGRVPFYERGREFALGVNYRF
;
A
#
# COMPACT_ATOMS: atom_id res chain seq x y z
N MET A 1 -10.56 -47.60 4.58
CA MET A 1 -9.95 -46.57 3.73
C MET A 1 -11.06 -45.82 3.05
N LYS A 2 -11.46 -44.68 3.59
CA LYS A 2 -12.48 -43.80 3.02
C LYS A 2 -11.82 -42.45 2.74
N SER A 3 -11.81 -42.02 1.47
CA SER A 3 -11.35 -40.72 1.03
C SER A 3 -12.33 -39.64 1.52
N PRO A 4 -11.85 -38.44 1.91
CA PRO A 4 -12.75 -37.37 2.25
C PRO A 4 -13.20 -36.61 0.97
N HIS A 5 -14.51 -36.47 0.87
CA HIS A 5 -15.19 -35.72 -0.19
C HIS A 5 -14.81 -34.22 -0.14
N SER A 6 -14.47 -33.68 -1.30
CA SER A 6 -14.41 -32.23 -1.54
C SER A 6 -15.84 -31.66 -1.60
N PRO A 7 -16.15 -30.55 -0.94
CA PRO A 7 -17.43 -29.88 -1.16
C PRO A 7 -17.40 -29.15 -2.50
N SER A 8 -18.14 -29.66 -3.47
CA SER A 8 -18.51 -28.95 -4.67
C SER A 8 -19.48 -27.83 -4.31
N PHE A 9 -19.04 -26.59 -4.34
CA PHE A 9 -19.91 -25.42 -4.26
C PHE A 9 -20.72 -25.33 -5.55
N ARG A 10 -22.00 -25.71 -5.50
CA ARG A 10 -22.97 -25.39 -6.53
C ARG A 10 -23.44 -23.96 -6.31
N PHE A 11 -23.07 -23.07 -7.22
CA PHE A 11 -23.67 -21.74 -7.31
C PHE A 11 -25.12 -21.88 -7.79
N SER A 12 -26.07 -21.76 -6.88
CA SER A 12 -27.47 -21.48 -7.25
C SER A 12 -27.59 -20.00 -7.50
N ILE A 13 -27.69 -19.61 -8.78
CA ILE A 13 -28.04 -18.24 -9.19
C ILE A 13 -29.50 -18.04 -8.81
N MET A 14 -29.75 -17.32 -7.73
CA MET A 14 -31.08 -16.86 -7.37
C MET A 14 -31.33 -15.56 -8.15
N VAL A 15 -31.92 -15.68 -9.33
CA VAL A 15 -32.45 -14.54 -10.06
C VAL A 15 -33.76 -14.15 -9.39
N LEU A 16 -33.75 -13.11 -8.57
CA LEU A 16 -34.99 -12.46 -8.13
C LEU A 16 -35.51 -11.61 -9.29
N ALA A 17 -36.55 -12.11 -9.94
CA ALA A 17 -37.34 -11.32 -10.90
C ALA A 17 -38.15 -10.29 -10.10
N LEU A 18 -37.72 -9.04 -10.14
CA LEU A 18 -38.55 -7.88 -9.77
C LEU A 18 -39.24 -7.42 -11.04
N SER A 19 -40.45 -7.91 -11.25
CA SER A 19 -41.36 -7.42 -12.29
C SER A 19 -42.35 -6.44 -11.68
N SER A 20 -42.54 -5.36 -12.41
CA SER A 20 -43.70 -4.44 -12.46
C SER A 20 -43.66 -3.20 -11.56
N GLY A 21 -43.71 -2.07 -12.27
CA GLY A 21 -44.07 -0.77 -11.73
C GLY A 21 -43.30 0.41 -12.33
N PHE A 22 -43.29 0.55 -13.68
CA PHE A 22 -42.74 1.77 -14.29
C PHE A 22 -43.81 2.86 -14.33
N ALA A 23 -43.70 3.83 -13.41
CA ALA A 23 -44.28 5.15 -13.62
C ALA A 23 -43.18 6.04 -14.25
N HIS A 24 -43.55 6.75 -15.31
CA HIS A 24 -42.70 7.73 -15.98
C HIS A 24 -42.29 8.81 -14.97
N ALA A 25 -41.03 8.98 -14.75
CA ALA A 25 -40.46 10.15 -14.10
C ALA A 25 -39.65 10.94 -15.14
N ASP A 26 -39.95 12.21 -15.21
CA ASP A 26 -39.38 13.19 -16.12
C ASP A 26 -37.86 13.26 -16.05
N ASN A 27 -37.26 13.52 -17.23
CA ASN A 27 -35.83 13.74 -17.43
C ASN A 27 -35.30 14.89 -16.53
N VAL A 28 -34.74 14.57 -15.38
CA VAL A 28 -33.82 15.43 -14.70
C VAL A 28 -32.42 15.04 -15.18
N ARG A 29 -31.81 15.90 -16.02
CA ARG A 29 -30.35 15.84 -16.23
C ARG A 29 -29.69 15.88 -14.87
N PRO A 30 -28.75 14.99 -14.53
CA PRO A 30 -27.88 15.24 -13.41
C PRO A 30 -27.04 16.46 -13.81
N GLU A 31 -27.38 17.62 -13.28
CA GLU A 31 -26.42 18.68 -13.16
C GLU A 31 -25.21 18.04 -12.47
N ALA A 32 -24.06 18.16 -13.15
CA ALA A 32 -22.80 17.90 -12.50
C ALA A 32 -22.83 18.71 -11.19
N THR A 33 -23.12 18.03 -10.08
CA THR A 33 -22.88 18.58 -8.77
C THR A 33 -21.43 19.08 -8.86
N ALA A 34 -21.28 20.39 -8.85
CA ALA A 34 -19.99 21.01 -8.70
C ALA A 34 -19.46 20.41 -7.38
N GLU A 35 -18.69 19.31 -7.51
CA GLU A 35 -17.78 18.91 -6.45
C GLU A 35 -17.06 20.24 -6.18
N LEU A 36 -17.38 20.85 -5.05
CA LEU A 36 -16.56 21.93 -4.48
C LEU A 36 -15.14 21.45 -4.74
N LYS A 37 -14.42 22.15 -5.61
CA LYS A 37 -13.04 21.80 -5.89
C LYS A 37 -12.42 21.65 -4.53
N GLU A 38 -12.30 20.40 -4.09
CA GLU A 38 -11.62 20.12 -2.84
C GLU A 38 -10.28 20.77 -3.04
N VAL A 39 -10.09 21.93 -2.43
CA VAL A 39 -8.80 22.59 -2.37
C VAL A 39 -8.00 21.66 -1.49
N VAL A 40 -7.58 20.56 -2.09
CA VAL A 40 -6.61 19.67 -1.51
C VAL A 40 -5.34 20.52 -1.53
N VAL A 41 -5.16 21.27 -0.46
CA VAL A 41 -3.84 21.80 -0.12
C VAL A 41 -3.01 20.57 0.18
N THR A 42 -2.67 19.86 -0.91
CA THR A 42 -1.79 18.69 -0.82
C THR A 42 -0.47 19.21 -0.29
N GLY A 43 -0.05 18.67 0.83
CA GLY A 43 1.22 19.03 1.46
C GLY A 43 2.45 18.78 0.57
N THR A 44 2.28 18.56 -0.75
CA THR A 44 3.36 18.33 -1.72
C THR A 44 3.09 19.05 -3.03
N ALA A 45 4.15 19.63 -3.63
CA ALA A 45 4.06 20.31 -4.91
C ALA A 45 3.84 19.33 -6.09
N VAL A 46 4.36 18.11 -5.99
CA VAL A 46 4.23 17.06 -7.01
C VAL A 46 3.26 15.97 -6.48
N PRO A 47 1.93 16.16 -6.63
CA PRO A 47 0.94 15.21 -6.14
C PRO A 47 0.98 13.92 -6.97
N THR A 48 0.62 12.81 -6.35
CA THR A 48 0.39 11.54 -7.04
C THR A 48 -1.06 11.14 -6.89
N ARG A 49 -1.75 11.10 -8.02
CA ARG A 49 -3.15 10.63 -8.10
C ARG A 49 -3.28 9.65 -9.25
N VAL A 50 -3.80 8.46 -8.95
CA VAL A 50 -4.18 7.46 -9.94
C VAL A 50 -5.70 7.40 -10.00
N THR A 51 -6.27 7.54 -11.18
CA THR A 51 -7.72 7.57 -11.40
C THR A 51 -8.22 6.24 -11.95
N ARG A 52 -9.56 6.00 -11.87
CA ARG A 52 -10.19 4.82 -12.49
C ARG A 52 -9.86 4.69 -13.97
N ASN A 53 -9.90 5.79 -14.72
CA ASN A 53 -9.57 5.78 -16.14
C ASN A 53 -8.13 5.32 -16.42
N GLN A 54 -7.18 5.69 -15.56
CA GLN A 54 -5.81 5.18 -15.67
C GLN A 54 -5.74 3.68 -15.36
N LEU A 55 -6.45 3.22 -14.33
CA LEU A 55 -6.52 1.80 -13.95
C LEU A 55 -7.21 0.95 -15.01
N ASP A 56 -8.27 1.46 -15.67
CA ASP A 56 -8.97 0.75 -16.74
C ASP A 56 -8.15 0.60 -18.02
N ARG A 57 -7.14 1.45 -18.21
CA ARG A 57 -6.19 1.38 -19.34
C ARG A 57 -5.02 0.44 -19.08
N GLU A 58 -4.82 0.02 -17.83
CA GLU A 58 -3.75 -0.89 -17.48
C GLU A 58 -4.15 -2.35 -17.75
N THR A 59 -3.25 -3.10 -18.36
CA THR A 59 -3.40 -4.56 -18.49
C THR A 59 -2.93 -5.29 -17.25
N SER A 60 -2.36 -4.57 -16.29
CA SER A 60 -1.81 -5.13 -15.06
C SER A 60 -2.91 -5.42 -14.05
N THR A 61 -2.82 -6.59 -13.47
CA THR A 61 -3.63 -7.05 -12.35
C THR A 61 -2.95 -6.78 -10.99
N ASP A 62 -1.91 -5.94 -10.99
CA ASP A 62 -1.02 -5.72 -9.86
C ASP A 62 -0.79 -4.23 -9.66
N LEU A 63 -1.14 -3.72 -8.47
CA LEU A 63 -0.90 -2.32 -8.09
C LEU A 63 0.57 -1.92 -8.19
N LYS A 64 1.50 -2.86 -8.06
CA LYS A 64 2.93 -2.59 -8.25
C LYS A 64 3.21 -1.93 -9.59
N GLN A 65 2.59 -2.40 -10.67
CA GLN A 65 2.81 -1.85 -12.01
C GLN A 65 2.32 -0.41 -12.13
N VAL A 66 1.19 -0.10 -11.49
CA VAL A 66 0.61 1.25 -11.48
C VAL A 66 1.43 2.22 -10.63
N MET A 67 1.82 1.76 -9.43
CA MET A 67 2.49 2.62 -8.45
C MET A 67 3.95 2.93 -8.81
N LYS A 68 4.66 2.01 -9.46
CA LYS A 68 6.06 2.24 -9.89
C LYS A 68 6.17 3.28 -11.01
N ASP A 69 5.07 3.62 -11.69
CA ASP A 69 5.01 4.65 -12.72
C ASP A 69 4.67 6.05 -12.15
N GLN A 70 4.76 6.20 -10.82
CA GLN A 70 4.53 7.45 -10.11
C GLN A 70 5.84 8.06 -9.60
N ILE A 71 6.05 9.36 -9.84
CA ILE A 71 7.25 10.08 -9.38
C ILE A 71 7.38 9.99 -7.86
N GLY A 72 8.59 9.69 -7.37
CA GLY A 72 8.87 9.56 -5.93
C GLY A 72 8.28 8.32 -5.25
N MET A 73 7.71 7.41 -6.04
CA MET A 73 7.24 6.10 -5.59
C MET A 73 8.17 5.00 -6.13
N ASP A 74 8.36 3.96 -5.35
CA ASP A 74 8.98 2.72 -5.83
C ASP A 74 8.32 1.53 -5.14
N VAL A 75 8.27 0.39 -5.84
CA VAL A 75 7.70 -0.85 -5.32
C VAL A 75 8.64 -2.00 -5.62
N GLY A 76 9.22 -2.54 -4.57
CA GLY A 76 10.10 -3.71 -4.64
C GLY A 76 9.37 -5.02 -4.40
N GLY A 77 10.12 -6.11 -4.48
CA GLY A 77 9.62 -7.45 -4.20
C GLY A 77 9.03 -8.19 -5.41
N GLY A 78 8.45 -9.34 -5.12
CA GLY A 78 7.84 -10.22 -6.09
C GLY A 78 6.38 -9.88 -6.40
N ASN A 79 5.49 -10.82 -6.15
CA ASN A 79 4.04 -10.70 -6.35
C ASN A 79 3.30 -10.69 -5.01
N GLY A 80 2.16 -10.03 -4.97
CA GLY A 80 1.22 -10.10 -3.86
C GLY A 80 1.86 -9.74 -2.52
N VAL A 81 1.85 -10.66 -1.58
CA VAL A 81 2.40 -10.48 -0.21
C VAL A 81 3.88 -10.10 -0.17
N ALA A 82 4.61 -10.25 -1.25
CA ALA A 82 6.04 -9.93 -1.33
C ALA A 82 6.33 -8.55 -1.93
N GLN A 83 5.34 -7.66 -1.99
CA GLN A 83 5.50 -6.30 -2.52
C GLN A 83 5.73 -5.31 -1.38
N PHE A 84 6.69 -4.40 -1.57
CA PHE A 84 7.06 -3.40 -0.58
C PHE A 84 7.01 -2.01 -1.21
N TYR A 85 6.14 -1.16 -0.68
CA TYR A 85 5.96 0.21 -1.16
C TYR A 85 6.92 1.15 -0.44
N SER A 86 7.48 2.09 -1.19
CA SER A 86 8.24 3.19 -0.62
C SER A 86 7.82 4.53 -1.21
N ILE A 87 7.82 5.56 -0.39
CA ILE A 87 7.59 6.95 -0.76
C ILE A 87 8.87 7.72 -0.44
N ARG A 88 9.49 8.35 -1.43
CA ARG A 88 10.72 9.13 -1.24
C ARG A 88 11.77 8.33 -0.45
N SER A 89 12.00 7.08 -0.84
CA SER A 89 12.92 6.13 -0.17
C SER A 89 12.51 5.67 1.24
N VAL A 90 11.41 6.16 1.79
CA VAL A 90 10.89 5.71 3.10
C VAL A 90 10.01 4.50 2.91
N GLY A 91 10.29 3.42 3.64
CA GLY A 91 9.60 2.13 3.50
C GLY A 91 8.18 2.12 4.09
N GLU A 92 7.39 1.13 3.69
CA GLU A 92 5.95 1.04 4.02
C GLU A 92 5.65 1.01 5.52
N ASP A 93 6.59 0.61 6.37
CA ASP A 93 6.41 0.62 7.83
C ASP A 93 6.27 2.03 8.41
N LYS A 94 6.65 3.04 7.65
CA LYS A 94 6.56 4.46 8.01
C LYS A 94 5.44 5.19 7.25
N ILE A 95 4.69 4.48 6.40
CA ILE A 95 3.63 5.02 5.56
C ILE A 95 2.27 4.69 6.19
N ASN A 96 1.36 5.66 6.24
CA ASN A 96 -0.04 5.40 6.54
C ASN A 96 -0.75 4.86 5.30
N LEU A 97 -1.45 3.73 5.43
CA LEU A 97 -2.22 3.10 4.34
C LEU A 97 -3.68 3.07 4.73
N GLU A 98 -4.53 3.63 3.88
CA GLU A 98 -5.98 3.72 4.10
C GLU A 98 -6.73 3.20 2.86
N VAL A 99 -7.80 2.45 3.09
CA VAL A 99 -8.76 2.03 2.07
C VAL A 99 -10.15 2.38 2.55
N ASP A 100 -10.88 3.23 1.82
CA ASP A 100 -12.21 3.74 2.21
C ASP A 100 -12.24 4.26 3.65
N GLY A 101 -11.24 5.09 4.04
CA GLY A 101 -11.11 5.63 5.39
C GLY A 101 -10.73 4.62 6.48
N THR A 102 -10.50 3.34 6.13
CA THR A 102 -10.03 2.34 7.09
C THR A 102 -8.51 2.27 7.07
N SER A 103 -7.87 2.55 8.19
CA SER A 103 -6.41 2.44 8.32
C SER A 103 -6.01 0.97 8.35
N GLN A 104 -5.18 0.55 7.39
CA GLN A 104 -4.80 -0.84 7.22
C GLN A 104 -4.00 -1.37 8.40
N SER A 105 -4.22 -2.64 8.76
CA SER A 105 -3.57 -3.30 9.88
C SER A 105 -2.04 -3.38 9.72
N THR A 106 -1.35 -3.59 10.81
CA THR A 106 0.06 -3.93 10.81
C THR A 106 0.29 -5.24 10.05
N LYS A 107 1.37 -5.35 9.28
CA LYS A 107 1.77 -6.65 8.72
C LYS A 107 2.15 -7.61 9.85
N ILE A 108 1.81 -8.88 9.65
CA ILE A 108 2.08 -9.92 10.65
C ILE A 108 3.56 -10.28 10.66
N PHE A 109 4.15 -10.35 9.47
CA PHE A 109 5.55 -10.74 9.32
C PHE A 109 6.32 -9.71 8.50
N HIS A 110 7.51 -9.34 8.94
CA HIS A 110 8.30 -8.28 8.32
C HIS A 110 8.77 -8.57 6.87
N HIS A 111 8.78 -9.84 6.46
CA HIS A 111 9.07 -10.26 5.10
C HIS A 111 7.84 -10.28 4.18
N GLN A 112 6.73 -9.69 4.60
CA GLN A 112 5.50 -9.59 3.85
C GLN A 112 5.01 -8.16 3.80
N SER A 113 4.29 -7.80 2.73
CA SER A 113 3.59 -6.54 2.62
C SER A 113 2.31 -6.58 3.46
N ARG A 114 1.91 -5.43 3.95
CA ARG A 114 0.60 -5.26 4.61
C ARG A 114 -0.48 -4.73 3.66
N PHE A 115 -0.10 -4.25 2.48
CA PHE A 115 -1.03 -3.66 1.54
C PHE A 115 -1.28 -4.59 0.37
N GLN A 116 -2.51 -5.07 0.29
CA GLN A 116 -2.98 -5.92 -0.77
C GLN A 116 -4.31 -5.38 -1.23
N LEU A 117 -4.41 -4.99 -2.48
CA LEU A 117 -5.64 -4.52 -3.07
C LEU A 117 -5.63 -4.80 -4.57
N ASP A 118 -6.74 -5.30 -5.05
CA ASP A 118 -6.94 -5.58 -6.46
C ASP A 118 -7.26 -4.28 -7.22
N PRO A 119 -6.49 -3.92 -8.26
CA PRO A 119 -6.76 -2.74 -9.07
C PRO A 119 -8.17 -2.69 -9.67
N ALA A 120 -8.79 -3.85 -9.91
CA ALA A 120 -10.16 -3.91 -10.47
C ALA A 120 -11.20 -3.31 -9.54
N LEU A 121 -10.95 -3.29 -8.22
CA LEU A 121 -11.84 -2.77 -7.19
C LEU A 121 -11.57 -1.30 -6.84
N VAL A 122 -10.53 -0.69 -7.39
CA VAL A 122 -10.08 0.67 -7.04
C VAL A 122 -10.73 1.72 -7.91
N LYS A 123 -11.26 2.79 -7.30
CA LYS A 123 -11.71 4.02 -7.95
C LYS A 123 -10.55 5.01 -8.14
N SER A 124 -9.81 5.25 -7.06
CA SER A 124 -8.67 6.18 -7.08
C SER A 124 -7.64 5.85 -6.00
N ILE A 125 -6.39 6.27 -6.28
CA ILE A 125 -5.30 6.23 -5.30
C ILE A 125 -4.73 7.64 -5.21
N ASN A 126 -4.69 8.20 -4.00
CA ASN A 126 -4.07 9.47 -3.71
C ASN A 126 -2.86 9.24 -2.79
N VAL A 127 -1.72 9.82 -3.15
CA VAL A 127 -0.49 9.70 -2.36
C VAL A 127 -0.05 11.07 -1.89
N GLU A 128 -0.02 11.25 -0.58
CA GLU A 128 0.61 12.37 0.09
C GLU A 128 2.04 11.96 0.47
N LYS A 129 3.04 12.63 -0.12
CA LYS A 129 4.44 12.23 0.03
C LYS A 129 5.13 12.94 1.18
N GLY A 130 5.88 12.17 1.97
CA GLY A 130 6.58 12.66 3.16
C GLY A 130 5.64 12.94 4.34
N THR A 131 6.14 13.60 5.35
CA THR A 131 5.38 13.90 6.59
C THR A 131 4.11 14.69 6.27
N GLY A 132 2.96 14.14 6.63
CA GLY A 132 1.66 14.73 6.34
C GLY A 132 1.31 15.95 7.19
N ALA A 133 0.27 16.69 6.79
CA ALA A 133 -0.37 17.75 7.56
C ALA A 133 -1.20 17.18 8.72
N ALA A 134 -1.85 18.02 9.53
CA ALA A 134 -2.61 17.57 10.69
C ALA A 134 -3.74 16.59 10.34
N SER A 135 -4.38 16.74 9.18
CA SER A 135 -5.45 15.87 8.67
C SER A 135 -4.96 14.58 8.00
N ALA A 136 -3.65 14.34 7.91
CA ALA A 136 -3.08 13.20 7.17
C ALA A 136 -3.33 11.82 7.80
N GLY A 137 -3.80 11.78 9.06
CA GLY A 137 -4.11 10.55 9.78
C GLY A 137 -2.99 10.05 10.70
N LEU A 138 -3.27 8.96 11.40
CA LEU A 138 -2.34 8.33 12.36
C LEU A 138 -1.13 7.71 11.64
N GLY A 139 0.08 8.02 12.11
CA GLY A 139 1.30 7.37 11.65
C GLY A 139 1.84 7.83 10.29
N ALA A 140 1.43 8.99 9.79
CA ALA A 140 1.83 9.54 8.48
C ALA A 140 3.24 10.16 8.48
N VAL A 141 4.25 9.43 8.97
CA VAL A 141 5.63 9.96 9.07
C VAL A 141 6.40 9.87 7.74
N GLY A 142 6.13 8.86 6.93
CA GLY A 142 6.71 8.68 5.60
C GLY A 142 5.80 9.10 4.46
N GLY A 143 4.55 9.38 4.75
CA GLY A 143 3.50 9.71 3.80
C GLY A 143 2.23 8.93 4.05
N THR A 144 1.24 9.17 3.19
CA THR A 144 -0.06 8.47 3.24
C THR A 144 -0.46 8.01 1.85
N ILE A 145 -0.90 6.77 1.72
CA ILE A 145 -1.54 6.23 0.53
C ILE A 145 -3.02 6.03 0.88
N ARG A 146 -3.90 6.79 0.24
CA ARG A 146 -5.35 6.67 0.37
C ARG A 146 -5.93 6.05 -0.88
N VAL A 147 -6.64 4.96 -0.71
CA VAL A 147 -7.34 4.27 -1.77
C VAL A 147 -8.83 4.36 -1.54
N THR A 148 -9.54 4.71 -2.59
CA THR A 148 -11.02 4.65 -2.62
C THR A 148 -11.42 3.52 -3.55
N THR A 149 -12.30 2.64 -3.10
CA THR A 149 -12.86 1.58 -3.93
C THR A 149 -14.08 2.08 -4.72
N VAL A 150 -14.43 1.37 -5.79
CA VAL A 150 -15.56 1.74 -6.66
C VAL A 150 -16.89 1.67 -5.92
N ASP A 151 -17.80 2.57 -6.27
CA ASP A 151 -19.22 2.58 -5.89
C ASP A 151 -20.09 2.22 -7.09
N ALA A 152 -21.37 1.89 -6.89
CA ALA A 152 -22.28 1.62 -7.99
C ALA A 152 -22.39 2.81 -8.96
N LYS A 153 -22.48 4.03 -8.42
CA LYS A 153 -22.54 5.28 -9.20
C LYS A 153 -21.32 5.48 -10.12
N ASP A 154 -20.15 4.98 -9.74
CA ASP A 154 -18.91 5.08 -10.55
C ASP A 154 -18.94 4.17 -11.79
N LEU A 155 -19.76 3.13 -11.76
CA LEU A 155 -19.83 2.11 -12.78
C LEU A 155 -21.08 2.22 -13.65
N LEU A 156 -22.13 2.94 -13.20
CA LEU A 156 -23.35 3.13 -13.97
C LEU A 156 -23.07 3.97 -15.23
N THR A 157 -23.73 3.62 -16.30
CA THR A 157 -23.78 4.41 -17.53
C THR A 157 -25.00 5.33 -17.49
N ASP A 158 -24.92 6.45 -18.19
CA ASP A 158 -25.95 7.51 -18.17
C ASP A 158 -27.38 6.98 -18.30
N GLY A 159 -28.23 7.37 -17.36
CA GLY A 159 -29.65 7.08 -17.32
C GLY A 159 -30.04 5.64 -16.95
N LYS A 160 -29.09 4.77 -16.57
CA LYS A 160 -29.38 3.40 -16.15
C LYS A 160 -29.36 3.25 -14.65
N PRO A 161 -30.41 2.64 -14.04
CA PRO A 161 -30.44 2.40 -12.60
C PRO A 161 -29.62 1.18 -12.16
N PHE A 162 -29.27 0.28 -13.09
CA PHE A 162 -28.45 -0.89 -12.83
C PHE A 162 -27.52 -1.22 -14.00
N GLY A 163 -26.48 -1.97 -13.73
CA GLY A 163 -25.54 -2.42 -14.74
C GLY A 163 -24.71 -3.61 -14.27
N PHE A 164 -23.90 -4.12 -15.20
CA PHE A 164 -22.91 -5.13 -14.91
C PHE A 164 -21.61 -4.86 -15.67
N LYS A 165 -20.51 -5.36 -15.13
CA LYS A 165 -19.19 -5.34 -15.75
C LYS A 165 -18.65 -6.76 -15.81
N LEU A 166 -18.04 -7.13 -16.94
CA LEU A 166 -17.31 -8.37 -17.13
C LEU A 166 -15.94 -8.04 -17.70
N GLY A 167 -14.91 -8.72 -17.23
CA GLY A 167 -13.57 -8.54 -17.74
C GLY A 167 -12.77 -9.83 -17.72
N ALA A 168 -11.86 -9.95 -18.69
CA ALA A 168 -10.90 -11.04 -18.77
C ALA A 168 -9.55 -10.52 -19.25
N GLY A 169 -8.47 -11.14 -18.79
CA GLY A 169 -7.11 -10.78 -19.19
C GLY A 169 -6.21 -12.00 -19.28
N LEU A 170 -5.26 -11.92 -20.19
CA LEU A 170 -4.23 -12.94 -20.45
C LEU A 170 -2.86 -12.29 -20.54
N SER A 171 -1.84 -13.00 -20.07
CA SER A 171 -0.45 -12.59 -20.15
C SER A 171 0.43 -13.75 -20.67
N SER A 172 1.30 -13.44 -21.63
CA SER A 172 2.28 -14.41 -22.16
C SER A 172 3.25 -14.90 -21.08
N ASN A 173 3.45 -14.14 -20.02
CA ASN A 173 4.25 -14.53 -18.86
C ASN A 173 3.42 -15.31 -17.81
N LYS A 174 2.49 -16.12 -18.32
CA LYS A 174 1.71 -17.15 -17.61
C LYS A 174 0.71 -16.63 -16.59
N GLY A 175 0.04 -15.52 -16.91
CA GLY A 175 -1.02 -14.94 -16.08
C GLY A 175 -2.38 -14.97 -16.78
N SER A 176 -3.44 -15.13 -15.98
CA SER A 176 -4.83 -14.93 -16.39
C SER A 176 -5.62 -14.26 -15.27
N THR A 177 -6.58 -13.43 -15.66
CA THR A 177 -7.51 -12.77 -14.73
C THR A 177 -8.92 -12.79 -15.27
N GLY A 178 -9.89 -12.75 -14.37
CA GLY A 178 -11.30 -12.57 -14.70
C GLY A 178 -11.97 -11.75 -13.62
N ASN A 179 -12.79 -10.78 -14.00
CA ASN A 179 -13.55 -9.96 -13.08
C ASN A 179 -15.01 -9.86 -13.50
N ALA A 180 -15.88 -9.71 -12.51
CA ALA A 180 -17.29 -9.45 -12.71
C ALA A 180 -17.80 -8.51 -11.63
N ALA A 181 -18.74 -7.63 -12.00
CA ALA A 181 -19.46 -6.81 -11.05
C ALA A 181 -20.91 -6.66 -11.48
N VAL A 182 -21.81 -6.56 -10.49
CA VAL A 182 -23.20 -6.15 -10.66
C VAL A 182 -23.45 -4.98 -9.72
N TYR A 183 -24.18 -3.98 -10.18
CA TYR A 183 -24.36 -2.74 -9.45
C TYR A 183 -25.64 -2.04 -9.83
N GLY A 184 -26.17 -1.25 -8.91
CA GLY A 184 -27.35 -0.45 -9.14
C GLY A 184 -27.48 0.70 -8.17
N TYR A 185 -28.15 1.76 -8.62
CA TYR A 185 -28.53 2.90 -7.79
C TYR A 185 -29.94 3.33 -8.20
N GLN A 186 -30.88 3.32 -7.26
CA GLN A 186 -32.25 3.76 -7.49
C GLN A 186 -32.89 4.22 -6.19
N ASN A 187 -33.57 5.36 -6.21
CA ASN A 187 -34.33 5.91 -5.07
C ASN A 187 -33.50 5.99 -3.77
N GLY A 188 -32.23 6.41 -3.88
CA GLY A 188 -31.31 6.49 -2.75
C GLY A 188 -30.60 5.18 -2.41
N PHE A 189 -31.09 4.01 -2.85
CA PHE A 189 -30.40 2.72 -2.63
C PHE A 189 -29.23 2.55 -3.59
N ASP A 190 -28.08 2.23 -3.02
CA ASP A 190 -26.81 1.93 -3.71
C ASP A 190 -26.42 0.49 -3.37
N ALA A 191 -26.20 -0.33 -4.38
CA ALA A 191 -25.74 -1.70 -4.20
C ALA A 191 -24.66 -2.05 -5.24
N LEU A 192 -23.57 -2.63 -4.77
CA LEU A 192 -22.47 -3.13 -5.59
C LEU A 192 -22.00 -4.48 -5.06
N PHE A 193 -21.83 -5.43 -5.95
CA PHE A 193 -21.06 -6.64 -5.69
C PHE A 193 -20.06 -6.84 -6.82
N ALA A 194 -18.77 -6.94 -6.49
CA ALA A 194 -17.68 -7.14 -7.44
C ALA A 194 -16.75 -8.25 -6.98
N GLY A 195 -16.22 -9.01 -7.93
CA GLY A 195 -15.24 -10.03 -7.69
C GLY A 195 -14.18 -10.07 -8.77
N ASN A 196 -12.95 -10.38 -8.38
CA ASN A 196 -11.83 -10.58 -9.30
C ASN A 196 -11.07 -11.86 -8.94
N PHE A 197 -10.57 -12.55 -9.97
CA PHE A 197 -9.81 -13.78 -9.87
C PHE A 197 -8.54 -13.66 -10.69
N LEU A 198 -7.39 -13.92 -10.05
CA LEU A 198 -6.08 -13.91 -10.68
C LEU A 198 -5.42 -15.28 -10.50
N ASN A 199 -4.82 -15.80 -11.56
CA ASN A 199 -4.01 -17.01 -11.54
C ASN A 199 -2.72 -16.80 -12.33
N ASN A 200 -1.66 -16.47 -11.63
CA ASN A 200 -0.32 -16.34 -12.20
C ASN A 200 0.52 -17.56 -11.81
N ARG A 201 1.19 -18.15 -12.78
CA ARG A 201 2.26 -19.14 -12.55
C ARG A 201 3.58 -18.41 -12.27
N ASP A 202 4.63 -19.16 -11.95
CA ASP A 202 5.96 -18.58 -11.83
C ASP A 202 6.36 -17.90 -13.14
N TYR A 203 6.70 -16.61 -13.05
CA TYR A 203 7.06 -15.81 -14.21
C TYR A 203 8.55 -15.94 -14.58
N LYS A 204 8.87 -15.58 -15.80
CA LYS A 204 10.25 -15.52 -16.30
C LYS A 204 10.78 -14.09 -16.24
N ASP A 205 12.06 -13.95 -15.92
CA ASP A 205 12.82 -12.70 -16.01
C ASP A 205 13.29 -12.41 -17.45
N GLY A 206 14.01 -11.30 -17.64
CA GLY A 206 14.51 -10.87 -18.94
C GLY A 206 15.55 -11.82 -19.57
N ASN A 207 16.16 -12.70 -18.81
CA ASN A 207 17.08 -13.74 -19.31
C ASN A 207 16.37 -15.08 -19.54
N GLY A 208 15.04 -15.13 -19.32
CA GLY A 208 14.26 -16.35 -19.48
C GLY A 208 14.28 -17.28 -18.27
N ASN A 209 14.95 -16.90 -17.17
CA ASN A 209 15.00 -17.69 -15.95
C ASN A 209 13.66 -17.63 -15.22
N VAL A 210 13.21 -18.76 -14.68
CA VAL A 210 12.00 -18.84 -13.92
C VAL A 210 12.25 -18.33 -12.50
N ASN A 211 11.52 -17.30 -12.08
CA ASN A 211 11.48 -16.83 -10.71
C ASN A 211 10.59 -17.76 -9.87
N ARG A 212 11.17 -18.83 -9.35
CA ARG A 212 10.44 -19.85 -8.57
C ARG A 212 9.89 -19.26 -7.29
N GLY A 213 8.61 -19.55 -6.98
CA GLY A 213 7.90 -18.99 -5.82
C GLY A 213 7.19 -17.66 -6.11
N SER A 214 7.22 -17.18 -7.36
CA SER A 214 6.45 -16.01 -7.80
C SER A 214 5.01 -16.33 -8.20
N ARG A 215 4.59 -17.60 -8.15
CA ARG A 215 3.21 -18.03 -8.37
C ARG A 215 2.26 -17.31 -7.42
N LEU A 216 1.14 -16.83 -7.95
CA LEU A 216 0.09 -16.17 -7.18
C LEU A 216 -1.29 -16.59 -7.67
N LYS A 217 -2.12 -17.09 -6.77
CA LYS A 217 -3.56 -17.17 -6.94
C LYS A 217 -4.20 -16.16 -6.01
N GLN A 218 -5.06 -15.30 -6.57
CA GLN A 218 -5.76 -14.29 -5.80
C GLN A 218 -7.23 -14.31 -6.15
N HIS A 219 -8.06 -14.06 -5.16
CA HIS A 219 -9.46 -13.67 -5.36
C HIS A 219 -9.81 -12.57 -4.38
N SER A 220 -10.52 -11.59 -4.91
CA SER A 220 -10.89 -10.38 -4.22
C SER A 220 -12.39 -10.15 -4.38
N TYR A 221 -13.05 -9.73 -3.31
CA TYR A 221 -14.46 -9.42 -3.31
C TYR A 221 -14.71 -8.05 -2.67
N LEU A 222 -15.65 -7.33 -3.24
CA LEU A 222 -16.17 -6.07 -2.71
C LEU A 222 -17.69 -6.11 -2.77
N ALA A 223 -18.32 -5.90 -1.63
CA ALA A 223 -19.75 -5.69 -1.54
C ALA A 223 -20.03 -4.38 -0.83
N LYS A 224 -20.87 -3.54 -1.42
CA LYS A 224 -21.33 -2.28 -0.84
C LYS A 224 -22.83 -2.21 -0.86
N LEU A 225 -23.41 -1.78 0.24
CA LEU A 225 -24.82 -1.46 0.37
C LEU A 225 -24.95 -0.08 0.99
N GLY A 226 -25.59 0.83 0.33
CA GLY A 226 -25.76 2.21 0.78
C GLY A 226 -27.20 2.69 0.67
N TYR A 227 -27.49 3.73 1.41
CA TYR A 227 -28.73 4.46 1.30
C TYR A 227 -28.49 5.96 1.50
N ASP A 228 -28.80 6.73 0.47
CA ASP A 228 -28.82 8.19 0.53
C ASP A 228 -30.22 8.61 0.97
N PHE A 229 -30.34 9.13 2.20
CA PHE A 229 -31.61 9.64 2.76
C PHE A 229 -32.12 10.84 1.97
N ASN A 230 -31.17 11.65 1.50
CA ASN A 230 -31.31 12.80 0.64
C ASN A 230 -29.94 13.14 0.02
N ASP A 231 -29.79 14.28 -0.63
CA ASP A 231 -28.55 14.71 -1.27
C ASP A 231 -27.41 14.98 -0.26
N ASP A 232 -27.78 15.33 0.97
CA ASP A 232 -26.82 15.71 2.03
C ASP A 232 -26.46 14.57 2.98
N HIS A 233 -27.27 13.52 3.10
CA HIS A 233 -27.10 12.47 4.08
C HIS A 233 -27.13 11.08 3.49
N GLY A 234 -26.15 10.25 3.83
CA GLY A 234 -26.12 8.86 3.41
C GLY A 234 -25.32 7.97 4.35
N ILE A 235 -25.67 6.70 4.35
CA ILE A 235 -24.94 5.64 5.03
C ILE A 235 -24.49 4.59 4.03
N ARG A 236 -23.37 3.92 4.33
CA ARG A 236 -22.86 2.82 3.50
C ARG A 236 -22.19 1.75 4.36
N LEU A 237 -22.53 0.52 4.10
CA LEU A 237 -21.85 -0.66 4.60
C LEU A 237 -20.98 -1.25 3.51
N THR A 238 -19.69 -1.40 3.78
CA THR A 238 -18.71 -1.98 2.86
C THR A 238 -18.12 -3.26 3.46
N TYR A 239 -18.13 -4.34 2.70
CA TYR A 239 -17.37 -5.55 2.95
C TYR A 239 -16.34 -5.72 1.86
N ARG A 240 -15.07 -5.92 2.23
CA ARG A 240 -13.97 -6.22 1.31
C ARG A 240 -13.21 -7.45 1.79
N GLN A 241 -12.88 -8.34 0.87
CA GLN A 241 -11.99 -9.47 1.14
C GLN A 241 -10.91 -9.55 0.07
N GLU A 242 -9.67 -9.70 0.53
CA GLU A 242 -8.52 -10.04 -0.29
C GLU A 242 -7.97 -11.38 0.18
N TYR A 243 -7.78 -12.32 -0.74
CA TYR A 243 -7.19 -13.62 -0.47
C TYR A 243 -6.11 -13.91 -1.49
N GLN A 244 -4.91 -14.18 -1.01
CA GLN A 244 -3.76 -14.52 -1.83
C GLN A 244 -3.14 -15.83 -1.36
N LYS A 245 -2.81 -16.71 -2.32
CA LYS A 245 -2.20 -18.02 -2.07
C LYS A 245 -1.05 -18.24 -3.03
N GLY A 246 0.04 -18.84 -2.53
CA GLY A 246 1.22 -19.14 -3.32
C GLY A 246 2.02 -20.32 -2.78
N ASN A 247 3.18 -20.55 -3.41
CA ASN A 247 4.25 -21.41 -2.89
C ASN A 247 5.39 -20.49 -2.48
N ARG A 248 5.63 -20.35 -1.18
CA ARG A 248 6.57 -19.34 -0.68
C ARG A 248 7.45 -19.89 0.43
N THR A 249 8.63 -19.32 0.53
CA THR A 249 9.53 -19.50 1.66
C THR A 249 9.00 -18.74 2.88
N ASP A 250 9.60 -18.92 4.04
CA ASP A 250 9.33 -18.10 5.23
C ASP A 250 9.59 -16.60 4.99
N LYS A 251 10.42 -16.26 4.00
CA LYS A 251 10.73 -14.88 3.57
C LYS A 251 10.24 -14.66 2.15
N ALA A 252 9.00 -14.19 2.03
CA ALA A 252 8.24 -14.15 0.79
C ALA A 252 8.90 -13.34 -0.35
N GLU A 253 9.86 -12.46 -0.05
CA GLU A 253 10.59 -11.64 -1.03
C GLU A 253 11.73 -12.38 -1.74
N PHE A 254 12.01 -13.63 -1.36
CA PHE A 254 13.06 -14.44 -1.99
C PHE A 254 12.47 -15.60 -2.80
N GLN A 255 13.21 -15.98 -3.83
CA GLN A 255 12.87 -17.12 -4.68
C GLN A 255 13.01 -18.45 -3.92
N ASN A 256 12.23 -19.43 -4.35
CA ASN A 256 12.43 -20.83 -3.96
C ASN A 256 13.64 -21.37 -4.72
N VAL A 257 14.68 -21.74 -4.01
CA VAL A 257 15.89 -22.38 -4.51
C VAL A 257 16.17 -23.66 -3.72
N ASP A 258 17.03 -24.54 -4.21
CA ASP A 258 17.26 -25.85 -3.57
C ASP A 258 17.71 -25.77 -2.13
N SER A 259 18.43 -24.69 -1.76
CA SER A 259 18.84 -24.40 -0.37
C SER A 259 17.78 -23.65 0.44
N TYR A 260 16.68 -23.19 -0.20
CA TYR A 260 15.65 -22.36 0.41
C TYR A 260 14.28 -22.65 -0.23
N VAL A 261 13.66 -23.74 0.23
CA VAL A 261 12.43 -24.30 -0.37
C VAL A 261 11.18 -23.61 0.14
N GLY A 262 10.28 -23.30 -0.77
CA GLY A 262 8.95 -22.78 -0.44
C GLY A 262 7.97 -23.89 -0.09
N VAL A 263 6.97 -23.55 0.73
CA VAL A 263 5.85 -24.44 1.07
C VAL A 263 4.61 -24.03 0.28
N ASP A 264 3.95 -25.03 -0.31
CA ASP A 264 2.74 -24.82 -1.07
C ASP A 264 1.56 -24.51 -0.14
N GLY A 265 0.71 -23.61 -0.57
CA GLY A 265 -0.49 -23.28 0.19
C GLY A 265 -0.34 -22.15 1.20
N THR A 266 0.83 -21.49 1.27
CA THR A 266 0.96 -20.24 2.05
C THR A 266 -0.04 -19.22 1.54
N TYR A 267 -0.79 -18.61 2.45
CA TYR A 267 -1.81 -17.62 2.09
C TYR A 267 -1.81 -16.45 3.06
N GLN A 268 -2.33 -15.33 2.57
CA GLN A 268 -2.79 -14.21 3.37
C GLN A 268 -4.23 -13.90 3.00
N LYS A 269 -5.06 -13.67 4.01
CA LYS A 269 -6.46 -13.28 3.88
C LYS A 269 -6.72 -12.05 4.71
N GLU A 270 -7.26 -11.02 4.09
CA GLU A 270 -7.74 -9.82 4.77
C GLU A 270 -9.23 -9.68 4.53
N GLN A 271 -9.99 -9.39 5.59
CA GLN A 271 -11.42 -9.08 5.55
C GLN A 271 -11.64 -7.75 6.27
N SER A 272 -12.26 -6.81 5.58
CA SER A 272 -12.57 -5.48 6.10
C SER A 272 -14.09 -5.27 6.09
N TYR A 273 -14.60 -4.75 7.18
CA TYR A 273 -15.98 -4.31 7.38
C TYR A 273 -15.94 -2.83 7.74
N ASN A 274 -16.68 -2.00 7.03
CA ASN A 274 -16.70 -0.56 7.24
C ASN A 274 -18.13 -0.04 7.16
N LEU A 275 -18.58 0.64 8.18
CA LEU A 275 -19.85 1.38 8.18
C LEU A 275 -19.53 2.86 8.18
N GLU A 276 -19.98 3.55 7.15
CA GLU A 276 -19.73 4.97 6.88
C GLU A 276 -21.03 5.78 6.96
N TYR A 277 -20.93 6.97 7.52
CA TYR A 277 -21.93 8.03 7.42
C TYR A 277 -21.31 9.23 6.72
N ARG A 278 -22.04 9.80 5.78
CA ARG A 278 -21.70 11.04 5.08
C ARG A 278 -22.79 12.07 5.30
N GLY A 279 -22.43 13.24 5.82
CA GLY A 279 -23.27 14.40 5.96
C GLY A 279 -22.67 15.58 5.19
N ARG A 280 -23.54 16.39 4.59
CA ARG A 280 -23.19 17.64 3.92
C ARG A 280 -24.17 18.71 4.37
N ASN A 281 -23.72 19.96 4.44
CA ASN A 281 -24.55 21.12 4.76
C ASN A 281 -25.37 20.97 6.06
N VAL A 282 -24.75 20.43 7.12
CA VAL A 282 -25.42 20.14 8.40
C VAL A 282 -25.20 21.28 9.38
N GLY A 283 -26.07 22.30 9.37
CA GLY A 283 -25.92 23.51 10.17
C GLY A 283 -24.67 24.29 9.76
N PHE A 284 -23.70 24.42 10.68
CA PHE A 284 -22.42 25.08 10.38
C PHE A 284 -21.35 24.11 9.83
N LEU A 285 -21.68 22.85 9.65
CA LEU A 285 -20.80 21.83 9.11
C LEU A 285 -21.05 21.64 7.62
N ASP A 286 -20.07 21.95 6.80
CA ASP A 286 -20.11 21.66 5.36
C ASP A 286 -19.99 20.17 5.11
N LYS A 287 -19.21 19.49 5.98
CA LYS A 287 -18.85 18.09 5.77
C LYS A 287 -18.76 17.34 7.10
N ILE A 288 -19.39 16.16 7.11
CA ILE A 288 -19.24 15.12 8.13
C ILE A 288 -18.87 13.83 7.42
N ASP A 289 -17.71 13.27 7.69
CA ASP A 289 -17.33 11.92 7.30
C ASP A 289 -17.02 11.13 8.58
N ALA A 290 -17.84 10.16 8.89
CA ALA A 290 -17.68 9.29 10.05
C ALA A 290 -17.66 7.84 9.62
N ASN A 291 -16.80 7.03 10.22
CA ASN A 291 -16.85 5.58 10.00
C ASN A 291 -16.41 4.80 11.23
N VAL A 292 -16.91 3.58 11.31
CA VAL A 292 -16.44 2.54 12.21
C VAL A 292 -16.07 1.31 11.41
N PHE A 293 -14.94 0.67 11.76
CA PHE A 293 -14.43 -0.42 10.96
C PHE A 293 -13.81 -1.56 11.77
N GLN A 294 -13.76 -2.73 11.17
CA GLN A 294 -12.98 -3.87 11.64
C GLN A 294 -12.25 -4.51 10.48
N ILE A 295 -10.97 -4.82 10.68
CA ILE A 295 -10.12 -5.56 9.74
C ILE A 295 -9.60 -6.80 10.44
N ASN A 296 -9.77 -7.96 9.80
CA ASN A 296 -9.20 -9.23 10.25
C ASN A 296 -8.19 -9.69 9.21
N THR A 297 -6.96 -9.95 9.63
CA THR A 297 -5.89 -10.45 8.76
C THR A 297 -5.42 -11.80 9.30
N ASP A 298 -5.54 -12.83 8.48
CA ASP A 298 -4.97 -14.15 8.68
C ASP A 298 -3.76 -14.31 7.75
N ASP A 299 -2.63 -14.72 8.28
CA ASP A 299 -1.41 -14.96 7.52
C ASP A 299 -0.80 -16.30 7.86
N THR A 300 -0.37 -17.02 6.84
CA THR A 300 0.35 -18.28 7.01
C THR A 300 1.77 -18.17 6.47
N LYS A 301 2.68 -18.77 7.18
CA LYS A 301 4.07 -18.93 6.75
C LYS A 301 4.54 -20.36 6.95
N PRO A 302 5.56 -20.81 6.20
CA PRO A 302 6.24 -22.06 6.52
C PRO A 302 6.82 -22.02 7.93
N PRO A 303 6.80 -23.13 8.68
CA PRO A 303 7.42 -23.20 9.98
C PRO A 303 8.93 -22.94 9.85
N LYS A 304 9.50 -22.27 10.85
CA LYS A 304 10.93 -22.00 10.90
C LYS A 304 11.71 -23.30 10.91
N GLY A 305 12.64 -23.46 10.00
CA GLY A 305 13.40 -24.72 9.84
C GLY A 305 12.68 -25.78 9.00
N ALA A 306 11.64 -25.40 8.20
CA ALA A 306 11.10 -26.26 7.16
C ALA A 306 12.26 -26.76 6.27
N PRO A 307 12.38 -28.06 6.05
CA PRO A 307 13.65 -28.68 5.66
C PRO A 307 14.04 -28.43 4.23
N SER A 308 15.35 -28.46 4.00
CA SER A 308 15.88 -28.78 2.68
C SER A 308 15.31 -30.14 2.21
N PRO A 309 15.29 -30.43 0.89
CA PRO A 309 14.81 -31.73 0.37
C PRO A 309 15.40 -32.96 1.06
N LYS A 310 16.59 -32.85 1.64
CA LYS A 310 17.24 -33.92 2.40
C LYS A 310 16.56 -34.25 3.75
N ALA A 311 15.84 -33.30 4.34
CA ALA A 311 15.12 -33.53 5.60
C ALA A 311 13.69 -34.07 5.36
N HIS A 312 13.19 -34.10 4.12
CA HIS A 312 11.94 -34.78 3.78
C HIS A 312 11.99 -36.29 4.05
N ALA A 313 13.19 -36.89 4.11
CA ALA A 313 13.34 -38.32 4.41
C ALA A 313 13.00 -38.69 5.85
N SER A 314 13.00 -37.74 6.79
CA SER A 314 12.72 -38.00 8.21
C SER A 314 11.28 -37.71 8.65
N GLY A 315 10.42 -37.15 7.79
CA GLY A 315 9.01 -36.86 8.08
C GLY A 315 8.76 -35.71 9.04
N THR A 316 9.79 -35.08 9.62
CA THR A 316 9.65 -33.96 10.57
C THR A 316 10.65 -32.84 10.26
N ALA A 317 10.21 -31.58 10.44
CA ALA A 317 11.11 -30.42 10.44
C ALA A 317 11.97 -30.39 11.71
N GLN A 318 13.06 -29.62 11.67
CA GLN A 318 13.87 -29.36 12.86
C GLN A 318 12.96 -28.78 13.96
N GLY A 319 12.86 -29.43 15.11
CA GLY A 319 11.97 -29.05 16.21
C GLY A 319 10.64 -29.84 16.28
N GLY A 320 10.46 -30.90 15.51
CA GLY A 320 9.32 -31.82 15.63
C GLY A 320 8.00 -31.31 15.02
N VAL A 321 8.06 -30.25 14.21
CA VAL A 321 6.87 -29.77 13.49
C VAL A 321 6.63 -30.66 12.26
N PRO A 322 5.41 -31.18 12.03
CA PRO A 322 5.10 -31.98 10.86
C PRO A 322 5.40 -31.21 9.56
N ILE A 323 6.02 -31.88 8.60
CA ILE A 323 6.29 -31.30 7.27
C ILE A 323 4.97 -30.93 6.61
N GLY A 324 4.90 -29.70 6.07
CA GLY A 324 3.70 -29.20 5.38
C GLY A 324 2.67 -28.52 6.27
N GLN A 325 2.86 -28.49 7.59
CA GLN A 325 2.00 -27.69 8.46
C GLN A 325 2.42 -26.20 8.37
N LEU A 326 1.44 -25.33 8.12
CA LEU A 326 1.67 -23.87 8.07
C LEU A 326 1.41 -23.27 9.46
N GLU A 327 2.25 -22.30 9.83
CA GLU A 327 1.99 -21.45 10.99
C GLU A 327 0.97 -20.39 10.61
N LEU A 328 -0.10 -20.26 11.42
CA LEU A 328 -1.14 -19.26 11.24
C LEU A 328 -0.99 -18.15 12.29
N SER A 329 -0.92 -16.93 11.85
CA SER A 329 -0.95 -15.72 12.69
C SER A 329 -2.15 -14.86 12.34
N LYS A 330 -2.67 -14.13 13.32
CA LYS A 330 -3.85 -13.30 13.15
C LYS A 330 -3.62 -11.91 13.72
N ILE A 331 -4.11 -10.89 12.99
CA ILE A 331 -4.27 -9.53 13.49
C ILE A 331 -5.72 -9.12 13.34
N LYS A 332 -6.26 -8.52 14.40
CA LYS A 332 -7.54 -7.83 14.38
C LYS A 332 -7.30 -6.36 14.65
N ALA A 333 -7.77 -5.51 13.75
CA ALA A 333 -7.81 -4.07 13.93
C ALA A 333 -9.26 -3.60 13.98
N THR A 334 -9.59 -2.70 14.91
CA THR A 334 -10.88 -2.01 14.98
C THR A 334 -10.61 -0.54 15.10
N GLY A 335 -11.46 0.30 14.53
CA GLY A 335 -11.29 1.74 14.63
C GLY A 335 -12.54 2.53 14.33
N ALA A 336 -12.43 3.83 14.61
CA ALA A 336 -13.46 4.81 14.32
C ALA A 336 -12.79 6.13 13.93
N ASN A 337 -13.36 6.83 12.96
CA ASN A 337 -12.93 8.16 12.57
C ASN A 337 -14.15 9.08 12.49
N LEU A 338 -13.95 10.33 12.87
CA LEU A 338 -14.87 11.42 12.66
C LEU A 338 -14.07 12.59 12.09
N ASN A 339 -14.37 12.98 10.86
CA ASN A 339 -13.74 14.10 10.18
C ASN A 339 -14.81 15.13 9.83
N LEU A 340 -14.62 16.35 10.25
CA LEU A 340 -15.54 17.46 10.10
C LEU A 340 -14.86 18.59 9.32
N ALA A 341 -15.64 19.36 8.58
CA ALA A 341 -15.19 20.60 7.96
C ALA A 341 -16.27 21.67 8.09
N SER A 342 -15.85 22.91 8.31
CA SER A 342 -16.70 24.09 8.35
C SER A 342 -16.02 25.22 7.59
N SER A 343 -16.74 25.84 6.67
CA SER A 343 -16.31 27.03 5.95
C SER A 343 -16.92 28.28 6.58
N PHE A 344 -16.21 29.40 6.48
CA PHE A 344 -16.68 30.68 6.98
C PHE A 344 -16.01 31.85 6.25
N GLY A 345 -16.65 33.01 6.26
CA GLY A 345 -16.15 34.22 5.61
C GLY A 345 -15.87 34.00 4.12
N ASP A 346 -14.80 34.61 3.62
CA ASP A 346 -14.44 34.65 2.21
C ASP A 346 -13.66 33.39 1.74
N GLY A 347 -14.16 32.20 2.09
CA GLY A 347 -13.57 30.92 1.67
C GLY A 347 -12.52 30.36 2.64
N HIS A 348 -12.56 30.76 3.90
CA HIS A 348 -11.80 30.09 4.96
C HIS A 348 -12.47 28.79 5.34
N MET A 349 -11.66 27.79 5.71
CA MET A 349 -12.16 26.49 6.13
C MET A 349 -11.38 25.96 7.34
N VAL A 350 -12.07 25.33 8.26
CA VAL A 350 -11.43 24.54 9.32
C VAL A 350 -11.85 23.09 9.19
N LYS A 351 -10.86 22.19 9.11
CA LYS A 351 -11.03 20.74 9.21
C LYS A 351 -10.63 20.31 10.62
N TYR A 352 -11.40 19.44 11.23
CA TYR A 352 -11.10 18.92 12.55
C TYR A 352 -11.69 17.54 12.74
N GLY A 353 -11.14 16.79 13.69
CA GLY A 353 -11.64 15.44 13.87
C GLY A 353 -10.88 14.61 14.88
N VAL A 354 -11.35 13.38 15.01
CA VAL A 354 -10.79 12.38 15.91
C VAL A 354 -10.61 11.06 15.18
N ASN A 355 -9.53 10.35 15.54
CA ASN A 355 -9.24 9.02 15.02
C ASN A 355 -8.96 8.09 16.19
N TYR A 356 -9.47 6.88 16.12
CA TYR A 356 -9.20 5.81 17.06
C TYR A 356 -8.87 4.53 16.33
N ARG A 357 -7.83 3.81 16.80
CA ARG A 357 -7.50 2.48 16.30
C ARG A 357 -7.02 1.59 17.43
N HIS A 358 -7.52 0.36 17.46
CA HIS A 358 -7.07 -0.69 18.35
C HIS A 358 -6.66 -1.91 17.54
N GLU A 359 -5.47 -2.43 17.79
CA GLU A 359 -4.96 -3.64 17.15
C GLU A 359 -4.62 -4.69 18.20
N THR A 360 -4.92 -5.95 17.87
CA THR A 360 -4.53 -7.13 18.65
C THR A 360 -3.87 -8.14 17.72
N SER A 361 -2.71 -8.64 18.08
CA SER A 361 -2.03 -9.70 17.37
C SER A 361 -2.06 -10.98 18.19
N GLU A 362 -2.51 -12.07 17.55
CA GLU A 362 -2.34 -13.42 18.04
C GLU A 362 -1.17 -14.02 17.26
N PRO A 363 0.03 -14.15 17.86
CA PRO A 363 1.15 -14.78 17.19
C PRO A 363 0.80 -16.24 16.90
N SER A 364 1.40 -16.76 15.82
CA SER A 364 1.23 -18.18 15.50
C SER A 364 1.60 -19.00 16.71
N ASP A 365 0.66 -19.74 17.12
CA ASP A 365 0.76 -20.61 18.23
C ASP A 365 1.67 -21.73 17.86
N LYS A 366 2.76 -22.02 18.27
CA LYS A 366 3.21 -23.39 18.17
C LYS A 366 4.32 -23.71 17.18
N GLY A 367 5.36 -22.97 17.24
CA GLY A 367 6.63 -23.66 17.02
C GLY A 367 6.72 -24.75 18.09
N ALA A 368 6.49 -26.02 17.75
CA ALA A 368 6.50 -27.12 18.70
C ALA A 368 7.79 -27.16 19.53
N TRP A 369 8.89 -26.64 19.00
CA TRP A 369 10.16 -26.52 19.70
C TRP A 369 10.19 -25.45 20.80
N LEU A 370 9.39 -24.37 20.70
CA LEU A 370 9.26 -23.35 21.73
C LEU A 370 8.54 -23.89 22.98
N LYS A 371 7.59 -24.78 22.74
CA LYS A 371 6.87 -25.49 23.79
C LYS A 371 7.78 -26.49 24.52
N ILE A 372 8.66 -27.15 23.78
CA ILE A 372 9.68 -28.09 24.31
C ILE A 372 10.70 -27.38 25.20
N LEU A 373 11.02 -26.11 24.91
CA LEU A 373 11.98 -25.33 25.68
C LEU A 373 11.38 -24.63 26.91
N GLY A 374 10.08 -24.82 27.20
CA GLY A 374 9.42 -24.14 28.32
C GLY A 374 9.36 -22.59 28.22
N LEU A 375 9.65 -22.07 27.03
CA LEU A 375 9.79 -20.63 26.78
C LEU A 375 8.46 -19.98 26.34
N TYR A 376 7.36 -20.71 26.50
CA TYR A 376 6.05 -20.35 25.97
C TYR A 376 5.19 -19.65 27.01
N ASP A 377 5.34 -18.37 27.14
CA ASP A 377 4.38 -17.50 27.83
C ASP A 377 4.14 -16.25 26.99
N ARG A 378 3.39 -16.42 25.88
CA ARG A 378 3.04 -15.32 24.98
C ARG A 378 1.61 -14.88 25.18
N ASP A 379 1.44 -13.75 25.81
CA ASP A 379 0.19 -13.00 25.76
C ASP A 379 0.01 -12.34 24.39
N LYS A 380 -1.22 -11.92 24.13
CA LYS A 380 -1.54 -11.15 22.93
C LYS A 380 -0.88 -9.77 22.99
N GLU A 381 -0.24 -9.38 21.91
CA GLU A 381 0.19 -7.99 21.72
C GLU A 381 -1.05 -7.12 21.48
N LYS A 382 -1.12 -5.95 22.14
CA LYS A 382 -2.24 -5.01 21.97
C LYS A 382 -1.71 -3.59 21.83
N LYS A 383 -2.34 -2.84 20.94
CA LYS A 383 -2.04 -1.42 20.75
C LYS A 383 -3.33 -0.63 20.59
N ALA A 384 -3.41 0.51 21.27
CA ALA A 384 -4.45 1.52 21.04
C ALA A 384 -3.78 2.84 20.63
N GLU A 385 -4.36 3.53 19.66
CA GLU A 385 -3.93 4.83 19.17
C GLU A 385 -5.13 5.78 19.13
N TYR A 386 -4.91 7.02 19.55
CA TYR A 386 -5.88 8.12 19.54
C TYR A 386 -5.24 9.31 18.85
N GLY A 387 -5.98 9.97 17.99
CA GLY A 387 -5.57 11.22 17.37
C GLY A 387 -6.67 12.24 17.38
N VAL A 388 -6.34 13.48 17.73
CA VAL A 388 -7.25 14.64 17.64
C VAL A 388 -6.54 15.71 16.82
N TYR A 389 -7.23 16.33 15.88
CA TYR A 389 -6.63 17.36 15.05
C TYR A 389 -7.57 18.52 14.74
N ALA A 390 -6.95 19.67 14.44
CA ALA A 390 -7.58 20.81 13.80
C ALA A 390 -6.62 21.38 12.76
N GLU A 391 -7.15 21.76 11.59
CA GLU A 391 -6.40 22.29 10.45
C GLU A 391 -7.20 23.42 9.80
N GLY A 392 -6.66 24.64 9.86
CA GLY A 392 -7.24 25.84 9.23
C GLY A 392 -6.65 26.03 7.84
N ILE A 393 -7.50 26.32 6.87
CA ILE A 393 -7.16 26.75 5.51
C ILE A 393 -7.66 28.18 5.38
N TRP A 394 -6.72 29.11 5.25
CA TRP A 394 -6.98 30.55 5.25
C TRP A 394 -6.77 31.10 3.84
N ASN A 395 -7.85 31.50 3.20
CA ASN A 395 -7.80 32.15 1.90
C ASN A 395 -7.46 33.64 2.10
N LEU A 396 -6.20 34.01 1.87
CA LEU A 396 -5.65 35.36 2.03
C LEU A 396 -5.11 35.86 0.68
N HIS A 397 -5.95 35.77 -0.35
CA HIS A 397 -5.53 36.04 -1.73
C HIS A 397 -4.47 37.16 -1.85
N PRO A 398 -3.31 36.95 -2.55
CA PRO A 398 -2.97 35.78 -3.40
C PRO A 398 -2.28 34.61 -2.65
N VAL A 399 -2.37 34.57 -1.33
CA VAL A 399 -1.78 33.50 -0.51
C VAL A 399 -2.87 32.64 0.10
N THR A 400 -2.76 31.32 0.00
CA THR A 400 -3.51 30.37 0.82
C THR A 400 -2.57 29.84 1.91
N LEU A 401 -2.89 30.13 3.17
CA LEU A 401 -2.15 29.64 4.33
C LEU A 401 -2.86 28.42 4.92
N THR A 402 -2.11 27.38 5.27
CA THR A 402 -2.61 26.23 6.02
C THR A 402 -1.90 26.16 7.37
N THR A 403 -2.65 26.04 8.44
CA THR A 403 -2.12 25.86 9.81
C THR A 403 -2.78 24.66 10.44
N GLY A 404 -2.02 23.82 11.13
CA GLY A 404 -2.59 22.61 11.72
C GLY A 404 -1.91 22.23 13.02
N LEU A 405 -2.68 21.60 13.87
CA LEU A 405 -2.21 21.00 15.11
C LEU A 405 -2.89 19.65 15.29
N ARG A 406 -2.07 18.64 15.57
CA ARG A 406 -2.53 17.29 15.86
C ARG A 406 -1.88 16.77 17.12
N TYR A 407 -2.63 16.10 17.97
CA TYR A 407 -2.13 15.36 19.11
C TYR A 407 -2.41 13.88 18.90
N ASP A 408 -1.35 13.06 18.90
CA ASP A 408 -1.43 11.61 18.83
C ASP A 408 -0.95 11.00 20.15
N HIS A 409 -1.66 9.97 20.60
CA HIS A 409 -1.31 9.22 21.80
C HIS A 409 -1.42 7.73 21.53
N PHE A 410 -0.46 6.95 22.01
CA PHE A 410 -0.54 5.49 21.95
C PHE A 410 -0.35 4.84 23.32
N LYS A 411 -0.96 3.66 23.44
CA LYS A 411 -0.69 2.71 24.52
C LYS A 411 -0.39 1.36 23.88
N TYR A 412 0.76 0.81 24.21
CA TYR A 412 1.24 -0.49 23.70
C TYR A 412 1.42 -1.45 24.88
N ASN A 413 0.85 -2.66 24.77
CA ASN A 413 1.03 -3.75 25.73
C ASN A 413 1.71 -4.92 25.00
N ALA A 414 2.92 -5.21 25.39
CA ALA A 414 3.74 -6.29 24.82
C ALA A 414 3.36 -7.66 25.40
N ALA A 415 3.67 -8.72 24.65
CA ALA A 415 3.51 -10.10 25.12
C ALA A 415 4.36 -10.41 26.36
N SER A 416 5.38 -9.62 26.65
CA SER A 416 6.18 -9.66 27.89
C SER A 416 5.45 -9.12 29.11
N LYS A 417 4.18 -8.68 28.99
CA LYS A 417 3.38 -7.98 30.02
C LYS A 417 3.86 -6.58 30.35
N GLN A 418 4.91 -6.10 29.70
CA GLN A 418 5.36 -4.71 29.80
C GLN A 418 4.49 -3.80 28.94
N SER A 419 4.42 -2.54 29.30
CA SER A 419 3.65 -1.55 28.54
C SER A 419 4.44 -0.27 28.34
N ALA A 420 4.15 0.42 27.24
CA ALA A 420 4.65 1.76 26.95
C ALA A 420 3.48 2.65 26.49
N SER A 421 3.60 3.93 26.78
CA SER A 421 2.60 4.93 26.43
C SER A 421 3.30 6.25 26.17
N HIS A 422 2.93 6.94 25.08
CA HIS A 422 3.53 8.23 24.76
C HIS A 422 2.54 9.09 23.97
N GLY A 423 2.52 10.39 24.26
CA GLY A 423 1.75 11.40 23.56
C GLY A 423 2.66 12.36 22.80
N GLN A 424 2.30 12.74 21.57
CA GLN A 424 3.09 13.63 20.74
C GLN A 424 2.22 14.69 20.08
N LEU A 425 2.63 15.96 20.22
CA LEU A 425 2.03 17.10 19.54
C LEU A 425 2.73 17.30 18.18
N ASN A 426 1.94 17.46 17.13
CA ASN A 426 2.37 17.51 15.75
C ASN A 426 1.86 18.79 15.06
N PRO A 427 2.62 19.89 15.06
CA PRO A 427 2.26 21.12 14.35
C PRO A 427 2.54 20.99 12.85
N SER A 428 1.76 21.71 12.04
CA SER A 428 1.97 21.86 10.60
C SER A 428 1.65 23.29 10.16
N ILE A 429 2.41 23.77 9.20
CA ILE A 429 2.18 25.06 8.52
C ILE A 429 2.56 24.91 7.06
N GLY A 430 1.75 25.48 6.17
CA GLY A 430 2.01 25.52 4.75
C GLY A 430 1.44 26.78 4.13
N ALA A 431 2.05 27.20 3.03
CA ALA A 431 1.57 28.33 2.24
C ALA A 431 1.64 27.98 0.75
N ILE A 432 0.64 28.44 0.02
CA ILE A 432 0.63 28.50 -1.44
C ILE A 432 0.52 29.97 -1.80
N TRP A 433 1.45 30.47 -2.61
CA TRP A 433 1.43 31.82 -3.14
C TRP A 433 1.18 31.75 -4.63
N ASP A 434 0.01 32.18 -5.06
CA ASP A 434 -0.38 32.32 -6.46
C ASP A 434 0.17 33.64 -6.99
N ILE A 435 1.37 33.59 -7.61
CA ILE A 435 2.04 34.76 -8.16
C ILE A 435 1.24 35.29 -9.33
N ASN A 436 0.68 34.43 -10.14
CA ASN A 436 -0.30 34.70 -11.18
C ASN A 436 -1.13 33.46 -11.46
N ASP A 437 -2.09 33.51 -12.39
CA ASP A 437 -3.02 32.43 -12.74
C ASP A 437 -2.33 31.13 -13.16
N ASN A 438 -1.11 31.21 -13.62
CA ASN A 438 -0.36 30.08 -14.16
C ASN A 438 0.74 29.55 -13.21
N PHE A 439 1.23 30.40 -12.29
CA PHE A 439 2.40 30.07 -11.48
C PHE A 439 2.16 30.24 -9.99
N SER A 440 2.39 29.17 -9.24
CA SER A 440 2.28 29.14 -7.78
C SER A 440 3.57 28.64 -7.14
N LEU A 441 3.95 29.22 -6.02
CA LEU A 441 4.99 28.72 -5.12
C LEU A 441 4.36 28.06 -3.90
N LEU A 442 4.98 27.02 -3.39
CA LEU A 442 4.54 26.27 -2.22
C LEU A 442 5.67 26.14 -1.21
N ALA A 443 5.35 26.33 0.05
CA ALA A 443 6.25 26.04 1.16
C ALA A 443 5.51 25.35 2.28
N ASN A 444 6.10 24.31 2.91
CA ASN A 444 5.49 23.69 4.08
C ASN A 444 6.52 23.16 5.08
N LEU A 445 6.13 23.17 6.35
CA LEU A 445 6.82 22.61 7.48
C LEU A 445 5.82 21.76 8.26
N ASN A 446 6.03 20.44 8.29
CA ASN A 446 5.10 19.51 8.93
C ASN A 446 5.84 18.64 9.94
N GLN A 447 5.16 18.34 11.04
CA GLN A 447 5.55 17.29 11.96
C GLN A 447 4.45 16.24 12.04
N ALA A 448 4.83 14.97 12.10
CA ALA A 448 3.93 13.85 12.37
C ALA A 448 4.63 12.82 13.27
N SER A 449 3.85 11.98 13.92
CA SER A 449 4.35 10.93 14.78
C SER A 449 3.79 9.55 14.41
N ARG A 450 4.49 8.50 14.81
CA ARG A 450 4.09 7.12 14.59
C ARG A 450 4.30 6.29 15.85
N ALA A 451 3.26 5.58 16.25
CA ALA A 451 3.33 4.59 17.31
C ALA A 451 4.12 3.33 16.91
N PRO A 452 4.61 2.53 17.85
CA PRO A 452 5.13 1.20 17.59
C PRO A 452 4.11 0.35 16.83
N ARG A 453 4.58 -0.53 15.95
CA ARG A 453 3.73 -1.53 15.28
C ARG A 453 3.83 -2.86 16.01
N LEU A 454 2.76 -3.65 15.98
CA LEU A 454 2.75 -4.98 16.60
C LEU A 454 3.85 -5.89 16.04
N ASN A 455 4.15 -5.80 14.74
CA ASN A 455 5.19 -6.61 14.12
C ASN A 455 6.61 -6.27 14.60
N GLU A 456 6.85 -5.09 15.14
CA GLU A 456 8.17 -4.72 15.71
C GLU A 456 8.46 -5.58 16.95
N ALA A 457 7.43 -5.84 17.76
CA ALA A 457 7.53 -6.76 18.89
C ALA A 457 7.65 -8.22 18.45
N LEU A 458 6.88 -8.63 17.45
CA LEU A 458 6.93 -9.99 16.91
C LEU A 458 8.32 -10.34 16.38
N LEU A 459 9.02 -9.39 15.75
CA LEU A 459 10.40 -9.55 15.26
C LEU A 459 11.38 -9.87 16.38
N ALA A 460 11.29 -9.15 17.49
CA ALA A 460 12.15 -9.36 18.64
C ALA A 460 11.90 -10.72 19.31
N ASN A 461 10.70 -11.26 19.18
CA ASN A 461 10.29 -12.53 19.77
C ASN A 461 10.63 -13.77 18.91
N GLU A 462 10.94 -13.58 17.63
CA GLU A 462 11.02 -14.69 16.66
C GLU A 462 12.14 -15.71 16.96
N ARG A 463 13.23 -15.28 17.59
CA ARG A 463 14.42 -16.10 17.67
C ARG A 463 14.48 -17.05 18.86
N ALA A 464 13.89 -16.69 19.96
CA ALA A 464 14.08 -17.39 21.21
C ALA A 464 12.80 -17.87 21.88
N GLY A 465 11.63 -17.59 21.27
CA GLY A 465 10.35 -17.95 21.86
C GLY A 465 9.96 -17.16 23.11
N ALA A 466 10.88 -16.38 23.66
CA ALA A 466 10.59 -15.46 24.74
C ALA A 466 10.08 -14.14 24.19
N ALA A 467 9.10 -13.57 24.88
CA ALA A 467 8.66 -12.22 24.58
C ALA A 467 9.81 -11.22 24.72
N ALA A 468 9.95 -10.29 23.77
CA ALA A 468 10.94 -9.23 23.86
C ALA A 468 10.60 -8.29 25.01
N ASP A 469 11.65 -7.75 25.65
CA ASP A 469 11.48 -6.68 26.61
C ASP A 469 11.12 -5.39 25.88
N LEU A 470 10.23 -4.61 26.46
CA LEU A 470 9.84 -3.30 25.98
C LEU A 470 10.54 -2.24 26.83
N ASP A 471 11.17 -1.25 26.17
CA ASP A 471 11.65 -0.07 26.89
C ASP A 471 10.46 0.70 27.47
N GLY A 472 10.42 0.86 28.78
CA GLY A 472 9.32 1.58 29.43
C GLY A 472 9.23 3.06 29.04
N ASN A 473 10.32 3.63 28.51
CA ASN A 473 10.41 5.00 28.02
C ASN A 473 10.25 5.09 26.48
N LEU A 474 9.70 4.06 25.85
CA LEU A 474 9.53 4.02 24.40
C LEU A 474 8.67 5.19 23.93
N LYS A 475 9.23 6.01 23.03
CA LYS A 475 8.57 7.19 22.42
C LYS A 475 8.02 6.86 21.05
N ALA A 476 7.07 7.66 20.58
CA ALA A 476 6.68 7.69 19.19
C ALA A 476 7.85 8.15 18.31
N GLU A 477 7.98 7.56 17.12
CA GLU A 477 8.84 8.14 16.10
C GLU A 477 8.29 9.50 15.68
N THR A 478 9.15 10.49 15.51
CA THR A 478 8.75 11.84 15.14
C THR A 478 9.44 12.28 13.85
N ALA A 479 8.66 12.57 12.83
CA ALA A 479 9.14 13.06 11.54
C ALA A 479 8.90 14.57 11.43
N ARG A 480 9.90 15.30 10.92
CA ARG A 480 9.81 16.72 10.53
C ARG A 480 10.20 16.84 9.07
N ARG A 481 9.40 17.54 8.29
CA ARG A 481 9.65 17.80 6.87
C ARG A 481 9.60 19.29 6.61
N ALA A 482 10.56 19.77 5.80
CA ALA A 482 10.52 21.04 5.10
C ALA A 482 10.48 20.77 3.60
N GLU A 483 9.61 21.45 2.87
CA GLU A 483 9.48 21.35 1.43
C GLU A 483 9.23 22.72 0.82
N LEU A 484 9.92 23.01 -0.29
CA LEU A 484 9.68 24.15 -1.18
C LEU A 484 9.37 23.60 -2.55
N GLY A 485 8.36 24.16 -3.20
CA GLY A 485 7.97 23.69 -4.51
C GLY A 485 7.30 24.77 -5.34
N PHE A 486 7.06 24.43 -6.59
CA PHE A 486 6.35 25.28 -7.53
C PHE A 486 5.40 24.46 -8.38
N LYS A 487 4.38 25.13 -8.91
CA LYS A 487 3.49 24.65 -9.96
C LYS A 487 3.39 25.69 -11.03
N TRP A 488 3.53 25.27 -12.28
CA TRP A 488 3.29 26.11 -13.44
C TRP A 488 2.36 25.38 -14.39
N ARG A 489 1.30 26.03 -14.81
CA ARG A 489 0.26 25.46 -15.66
C ARG A 489 -0.27 26.49 -16.63
N ASN A 490 -0.38 26.10 -17.90
CA ASN A 490 -1.20 26.75 -18.89
C ASN A 490 -2.06 25.72 -19.62
N ASP A 491 -2.69 26.07 -20.74
CA ASP A 491 -3.62 25.18 -21.47
C ASP A 491 -2.96 23.87 -21.91
N ASN A 492 -1.67 23.91 -22.24
CA ASN A 492 -0.95 22.79 -22.83
C ASN A 492 0.06 22.16 -21.86
N PHE A 493 0.67 22.95 -20.99
CA PHE A 493 1.73 22.50 -20.10
C PHE A 493 1.28 22.44 -18.64
N ASN A 494 1.72 21.42 -17.96
CA ASN A 494 1.64 21.32 -16.51
C ASN A 494 3.02 20.87 -15.99
N VAL A 495 3.67 21.71 -15.21
CA VAL A 495 4.99 21.43 -14.61
C VAL A 495 4.90 21.64 -13.11
N SER A 496 5.40 20.71 -12.34
CA SER A 496 5.50 20.83 -10.89
C SER A 496 6.84 20.29 -10.41
N GLY A 497 7.41 20.94 -9.41
CA GLY A 497 8.69 20.52 -8.86
C GLY A 497 8.79 20.86 -7.39
N SER A 498 9.61 20.11 -6.66
CA SER A 498 9.92 20.39 -5.27
C SER A 498 11.32 19.94 -4.86
N VAL A 499 11.84 20.59 -3.84
CA VAL A 499 12.97 20.15 -3.04
C VAL A 499 12.51 19.92 -1.60
N PHE A 500 13.02 18.90 -0.96
CA PHE A 500 12.57 18.53 0.38
C PHE A 500 13.71 18.01 1.25
N HIS A 501 13.52 18.20 2.54
CA HIS A 501 14.32 17.59 3.59
C HIS A 501 13.39 17.03 4.66
N GLN A 502 13.59 15.76 5.05
CA GLN A 502 12.83 15.09 6.10
C GLN A 502 13.78 14.45 7.10
N ARG A 503 13.42 14.50 8.37
CA ARG A 503 14.14 13.87 9.47
C ARG A 503 13.17 13.10 10.36
N ILE A 504 13.37 11.79 10.48
CA ILE A 504 12.62 10.91 11.38
C ILE A 504 13.52 10.55 12.53
N LYS A 505 13.16 10.98 13.74
CA LYS A 505 13.87 10.73 14.99
C LYS A 505 13.22 9.61 15.78
N ASP A 506 13.94 9.11 16.77
CA ASP A 506 13.48 8.11 17.73
C ASP A 506 12.96 6.86 17.01
N LEU A 507 13.67 6.41 15.95
CA LEU A 507 13.32 5.21 15.19
C LEU A 507 13.08 4.05 16.14
N ILE A 508 11.94 3.40 16.03
CA ILE A 508 11.64 2.21 16.82
C ILE A 508 12.37 1.04 16.19
N VAL A 509 13.30 0.50 16.93
CA VAL A 509 14.20 -0.58 16.54
C VAL A 509 14.08 -1.73 17.53
N TYR A 510 14.55 -2.89 17.11
CA TYR A 510 14.55 -4.09 17.93
C TYR A 510 15.92 -4.77 17.90
N ARG A 511 16.29 -5.32 19.03
CA ARG A 511 17.44 -6.21 19.18
C ARG A 511 16.94 -7.63 19.40
N TRP A 512 17.55 -8.58 18.72
CA TRP A 512 17.21 -9.98 18.92
C TRP A 512 17.77 -10.51 20.27
N ALA A 513 17.10 -11.52 20.80
CA ALA A 513 17.63 -12.24 21.93
C ALA A 513 18.94 -12.93 21.56
N LYS A 514 19.88 -12.95 22.50
CA LYS A 514 21.08 -13.76 22.39
C LYS A 514 20.80 -15.14 22.96
N ILE A 515 21.23 -16.16 22.25
CA ILE A 515 21.06 -17.56 22.61
C ILE A 515 22.44 -18.18 22.73
N ASN A 516 22.67 -18.90 23.82
CA ASN A 516 23.83 -19.78 23.92
C ASN A 516 23.57 -20.99 23.01
N ASN A 517 24.34 -21.13 21.94
CA ASN A 517 24.15 -22.19 20.95
C ASN A 517 24.41 -23.59 21.52
N ASN A 518 25.16 -23.72 22.59
CA ASN A 518 25.46 -25.01 23.20
C ASN A 518 24.35 -25.50 24.16
N THR A 519 23.67 -24.57 24.82
CA THR A 519 22.66 -24.91 25.82
C THR A 519 21.25 -24.55 25.38
N ALA A 520 21.09 -23.92 24.20
CA ALA A 520 19.85 -23.34 23.70
C ALA A 520 19.17 -22.36 24.69
N SER A 521 19.91 -21.90 25.73
CA SER A 521 19.40 -20.98 26.74
C SER A 521 19.49 -19.53 26.25
N ILE A 522 18.52 -18.70 26.64
CA ILE A 522 18.54 -17.26 26.38
C ILE A 522 19.51 -16.61 27.36
N THR A 523 20.58 -16.02 26.83
CA THR A 523 21.54 -15.27 27.64
C THR A 523 21.19 -13.80 27.77
N GLU A 524 20.44 -13.26 26.79
CA GLU A 524 19.91 -11.89 26.78
C GLU A 524 18.59 -11.85 26.04
N ARG A 525 17.55 -11.25 26.63
CA ARG A 525 16.25 -11.10 25.99
C ARG A 525 16.31 -10.10 24.83
N GLY A 526 15.49 -10.30 23.82
CA GLY A 526 15.26 -9.29 22.81
C GLY A 526 14.70 -8.00 23.41
N LYS A 527 14.93 -6.87 22.79
CA LYS A 527 14.45 -5.56 23.28
C LYS A 527 13.92 -4.70 22.14
N ILE A 528 12.83 -3.97 22.42
CA ILE A 528 12.28 -2.92 21.56
C ILE A 528 12.57 -1.58 22.23
N TYR A 529 13.16 -0.64 21.51
CA TYR A 529 13.61 0.65 22.03
C TYR A 529 13.72 1.70 20.92
N ASN A 530 13.93 2.97 21.27
CA ASN A 530 14.19 4.03 20.30
C ASN A 530 15.68 4.05 19.94
N GLY A 531 16.00 3.97 18.66
CA GLY A 531 17.35 3.99 18.10
C GLY A 531 17.67 5.30 17.36
N GLY A 532 18.24 5.19 16.18
CA GLY A 532 18.80 6.28 15.42
C GLY A 532 17.84 7.28 14.81
N THR A 533 18.35 8.02 13.85
CA THR A 533 17.61 9.04 13.08
C THR A 533 17.79 8.77 11.59
N LEU A 534 16.70 8.69 10.85
CA LEU A 534 16.70 8.67 9.40
C LEU A 534 16.52 10.09 8.86
N LYS A 535 17.42 10.53 7.98
CA LYS A 535 17.30 11.77 7.21
C LYS A 535 17.13 11.40 5.75
N THR A 536 16.19 12.05 5.05
CA THR A 536 16.05 11.97 3.59
C THR A 536 16.01 13.37 3.02
N TYR A 537 16.69 13.58 1.92
CA TYR A 537 16.62 14.82 1.16
C TYR A 537 16.65 14.54 -0.33
N GLY A 538 16.01 15.38 -1.09
CA GLY A 538 15.90 15.15 -2.51
C GLY A 538 15.10 16.19 -3.25
N TYR A 539 14.82 15.88 -4.52
CA TYR A 539 13.99 16.68 -5.38
C TYR A 539 13.12 15.81 -6.29
N GLU A 540 12.02 16.40 -6.73
CA GLU A 540 11.11 15.83 -7.71
C GLU A 540 10.76 16.90 -8.75
N LEU A 541 10.62 16.49 -10.00
CA LEU A 541 10.08 17.28 -11.09
C LEU A 541 9.17 16.40 -11.95
N ASP A 542 7.99 16.88 -12.28
CA ASP A 542 7.04 16.25 -13.20
C ASP A 542 6.54 17.27 -14.18
N ALA A 543 6.66 16.99 -15.46
CA ALA A 543 6.24 17.85 -16.56
C ALA A 543 5.37 17.06 -17.52
N SER A 544 4.26 17.63 -17.93
CA SER A 544 3.40 17.09 -18.99
C SER A 544 3.03 18.16 -19.99
N TYR A 545 2.94 17.76 -21.26
CA TYR A 545 2.51 18.56 -22.37
C TYR A 545 1.39 17.87 -23.11
N ARG A 546 0.35 18.61 -23.45
CA ARG A 546 -0.81 18.11 -24.22
C ARG A 546 -1.07 19.03 -25.39
N TRP A 547 -1.17 18.44 -26.58
CA TRP A 547 -1.49 19.16 -27.80
C TRP A 547 -2.37 18.27 -28.71
N GLY A 548 -3.61 18.66 -28.91
CA GLY A 548 -4.58 17.80 -29.58
C GLY A 548 -4.66 16.42 -28.92
N GLY A 549 -4.50 15.37 -29.70
CA GLY A 549 -4.45 13.99 -29.21
C GLY A 549 -3.12 13.59 -28.56
N LEU A 550 -2.05 14.39 -28.71
CA LEU A 550 -0.71 14.08 -28.20
C LEU A 550 -0.60 14.41 -26.72
N THR A 551 -0.06 13.48 -25.94
CA THR A 551 0.36 13.71 -24.54
C THR A 551 1.80 13.24 -24.36
N ALA A 552 2.66 14.12 -23.88
CA ALA A 552 4.03 13.79 -23.48
C ALA A 552 4.20 14.04 -21.99
N ARG A 553 4.94 13.18 -21.29
CA ARG A 553 5.27 13.32 -19.87
C ARG A 553 6.76 13.02 -19.65
N ALA A 554 7.40 13.81 -18.78
CA ALA A 554 8.74 13.54 -18.30
C ALA A 554 8.81 13.90 -16.82
N GLY A 555 9.42 13.04 -16.03
CA GLY A 555 9.60 13.27 -14.62
C GLY A 555 10.91 12.72 -14.10
N VAL A 556 11.41 13.31 -13.04
CA VAL A 556 12.61 12.85 -12.34
C VAL A 556 12.39 12.94 -10.84
N SER A 557 12.89 11.95 -10.13
CA SER A 557 13.00 11.98 -8.67
C SER A 557 14.42 11.56 -8.25
N TYR A 558 14.90 12.20 -7.21
CA TYR A 558 16.14 11.84 -6.54
C TYR A 558 15.96 11.93 -5.03
N VAL A 559 16.31 10.86 -4.33
CA VAL A 559 16.26 10.83 -2.88
C VAL A 559 17.54 10.19 -2.35
N LYS A 560 18.12 10.82 -1.35
CA LYS A 560 19.25 10.28 -0.61
C LYS A 560 18.87 10.06 0.83
N PRO A 561 18.69 8.80 1.27
CA PRO A 561 18.50 8.47 2.68
C PRO A 561 19.86 8.43 3.41
N ARG A 562 19.86 8.81 4.68
CA ARG A 562 21.00 8.69 5.60
C ARG A 562 20.51 8.28 6.98
N LEU A 563 21.03 7.19 7.48
CA LEU A 563 20.78 6.72 8.84
C LEU A 563 21.94 7.16 9.74
N ASN A 564 21.63 7.85 10.84
CA ASN A 564 22.57 8.23 11.87
C ASN A 564 22.16 7.58 13.18
N GLY A 565 23.12 6.93 13.86
CA GLY A 565 22.91 6.27 15.14
C GLY A 565 22.85 4.76 15.02
N GLU A 566 22.61 4.09 16.13
CA GLU A 566 22.61 2.64 16.21
C GLU A 566 21.29 2.07 15.69
N MET A 567 21.39 1.17 14.73
CA MET A 567 20.34 0.19 14.43
C MET A 567 20.93 -1.20 14.67
N TYR A 568 20.20 -2.03 15.39
CA TYR A 568 20.60 -3.41 15.56
C TYR A 568 19.93 -4.27 14.50
N TYR A 569 20.74 -5.02 13.78
CA TYR A 569 20.31 -6.12 12.97
C TYR A 569 20.84 -7.41 13.58
N GLY A 570 19.98 -8.10 14.34
CA GLY A 570 20.40 -9.30 15.06
C GLY A 570 21.20 -8.96 16.34
N GLU A 571 22.45 -9.40 16.40
CA GLU A 571 23.28 -9.35 17.61
C GLU A 571 24.31 -8.21 17.63
N SER A 572 24.49 -7.49 16.53
CA SER A 572 25.53 -6.47 16.40
C SER A 572 24.93 -5.10 16.10
N PRO A 573 25.40 -4.04 16.74
CA PRO A 573 25.06 -2.69 16.36
C PRO A 573 25.62 -2.38 14.98
N ILE A 574 24.83 -1.69 14.16
CA ILE A 574 25.23 -1.25 12.83
C ILE A 574 25.37 0.25 12.86
N GLN A 575 26.60 0.73 12.63
CA GLN A 575 26.89 2.14 12.39
C GLN A 575 27.30 2.28 10.93
N ALA A 576 26.39 2.71 10.08
CA ALA A 576 26.71 2.99 8.69
C ALA A 576 25.76 4.05 8.12
N GLU A 577 26.32 5.11 7.56
CA GLU A 577 25.54 6.19 6.95
C GLU A 577 24.74 5.73 5.73
N ASP A 578 25.22 4.71 5.01
CA ASP A 578 24.63 4.19 3.78
C ASP A 578 23.98 2.81 3.98
N HIS A 579 23.77 2.38 5.25
CA HIS A 579 23.15 1.09 5.52
C HIS A 579 21.66 1.13 5.19
N GLU A 580 21.22 0.18 4.36
CA GLU A 580 19.81 0.00 4.03
C GLU A 580 19.15 -0.96 5.03
N SER A 581 18.09 -0.47 5.64
CA SER A 581 17.15 -1.34 6.35
C SER A 581 15.96 -1.62 5.46
N SER A 582 15.82 -2.87 5.03
CA SER A 582 14.78 -3.31 4.10
C SER A 582 13.33 -2.99 4.51
N PHE A 583 13.12 -2.50 5.71
CA PHE A 583 11.78 -2.19 6.23
C PHE A 583 11.63 -0.71 6.58
N THR A 584 12.74 -0.01 6.77
CA THR A 584 12.74 1.39 7.17
C THR A 584 12.96 2.32 5.97
N PHE A 585 13.90 1.99 5.10
CA PHE A 585 14.22 2.79 3.91
C PHE A 585 14.99 2.00 2.86
N TRP A 586 14.99 2.54 1.63
CA TRP A 586 15.70 2.04 0.47
C TRP A 586 16.49 3.16 -0.18
N ASN A 587 17.72 2.89 -0.63
CA ASN A 587 18.41 3.81 -1.52
C ASN A 587 17.98 3.52 -2.96
N THR A 588 17.04 4.32 -3.47
CA THR A 588 16.52 4.19 -4.84
C THR A 588 17.28 5.02 -5.86
N GLY A 589 18.09 5.99 -5.41
CA GLY A 589 18.88 6.86 -6.27
C GLY A 589 18.02 7.79 -7.12
N ARG A 590 18.54 8.16 -8.30
CA ARG A 590 17.82 8.98 -9.28
C ARG A 590 17.03 8.09 -10.24
N GLN A 591 15.76 8.45 -10.42
CA GLN A 591 14.85 7.75 -11.31
C GLN A 591 14.20 8.75 -12.28
N TRP A 592 13.99 8.33 -13.51
CA TRP A 592 13.29 9.09 -14.54
C TRP A 592 12.10 8.27 -15.05
N LEU A 593 11.00 8.96 -15.26
CA LEU A 593 9.81 8.45 -15.91
C LEU A 593 9.54 9.28 -17.16
N THR A 594 9.26 8.61 -18.25
CA THR A 594 8.91 9.26 -19.52
C THR A 594 7.70 8.57 -20.12
N GLY A 595 6.90 9.33 -20.86
CA GLY A 595 5.74 8.79 -21.54
C GLY A 595 5.38 9.63 -22.76
N LEU A 596 4.90 8.95 -23.79
CA LEU A 596 4.36 9.57 -24.99
C LEU A 596 3.13 8.78 -25.40
N SER A 597 1.99 9.44 -25.61
CA SER A 597 0.79 8.79 -26.12
C SER A 597 0.06 9.68 -27.11
N TYR A 598 -0.66 9.05 -28.00
CA TYR A 598 -1.55 9.72 -28.95
C TYR A 598 -2.94 9.10 -28.89
N GLN A 599 -3.94 9.94 -28.65
CA GLN A 599 -5.33 9.58 -28.65
C GLN A 599 -5.96 9.91 -30.00
N PHE A 600 -6.39 8.89 -30.73
CA PHE A 600 -7.19 9.02 -31.94
C PHE A 600 -8.68 9.14 -31.54
N GLU A 601 -9.41 10.02 -32.21
CA GLU A 601 -10.84 10.17 -31.96
C GLU A 601 -11.66 9.12 -32.73
N ASN A 602 -11.23 8.82 -33.96
CA ASN A 602 -11.86 7.79 -34.79
C ASN A 602 -10.78 7.00 -35.56
N PRO A 603 -10.54 5.73 -35.19
CA PRO A 603 -11.19 4.99 -34.10
C PRO A 603 -10.82 5.57 -32.73
N LYS A 604 -11.65 5.34 -31.71
CA LYS A 604 -11.30 5.67 -30.29
C LYS A 604 -10.18 4.78 -29.82
N LEU A 605 -8.95 5.15 -30.13
CA LEU A 605 -7.73 4.36 -29.89
C LEU A 605 -6.66 5.26 -29.30
N GLU A 606 -6.09 4.87 -28.17
CA GLU A 606 -4.87 5.45 -27.63
C GLU A 606 -3.70 4.48 -27.86
N ILE A 607 -2.61 4.99 -28.40
CA ILE A 607 -1.34 4.25 -28.48
C ILE A 607 -0.32 5.03 -27.66
N GLY A 608 0.47 4.32 -26.83
CA GLY A 608 1.44 4.97 -25.98
C GLY A 608 2.70 4.14 -25.75
N TRP A 609 3.71 4.86 -25.32
CA TRP A 609 4.99 4.36 -24.87
C TRP A 609 5.31 4.91 -23.48
N ARG A 610 5.95 4.10 -22.63
CA ARG A 610 6.47 4.49 -21.32
C ARG A 610 7.91 4.02 -21.18
N GLY A 611 8.75 4.89 -20.58
CA GLY A 611 10.13 4.57 -20.22
C GLY A 611 10.38 4.81 -18.74
N ARG A 612 11.06 3.88 -18.10
CA ARG A 612 11.53 3.99 -16.71
C ARG A 612 13.02 3.73 -16.67
N TYR A 613 13.74 4.65 -16.03
CA TYR A 613 15.18 4.57 -15.89
C TYR A 613 15.57 4.78 -14.44
N ALA A 614 16.48 3.97 -13.96
CA ALA A 614 17.06 4.10 -12.62
C ALA A 614 18.59 4.15 -12.72
N GLN A 615 19.19 5.12 -12.05
CA GLN A 615 20.64 5.25 -11.93
C GLN A 615 21.18 4.15 -11.02
N SER A 616 22.36 3.60 -11.31
CA SER A 616 23.02 2.67 -10.40
C SER A 616 23.34 3.36 -9.07
N VAL A 617 23.16 2.65 -7.96
CA VAL A 617 23.47 3.14 -6.61
C VAL A 617 24.36 2.16 -5.86
N LYS A 618 25.22 2.68 -5.00
CA LYS A 618 25.96 1.87 -4.04
C LYS A 618 25.08 1.65 -2.81
N TYR A 619 25.22 0.51 -2.17
CA TYR A 619 24.58 0.22 -0.89
C TYR A 619 25.58 -0.48 0.03
N THR A 620 25.33 -0.33 1.32
CA THR A 620 26.04 -1.07 2.36
C THR A 620 25.01 -1.94 3.08
N ASP A 621 25.30 -3.20 3.23
CA ASP A 621 24.50 -4.14 4.02
C ASP A 621 25.39 -4.87 5.02
N VAL A 622 24.80 -5.40 6.08
CA VAL A 622 25.52 -6.23 7.04
C VAL A 622 25.02 -7.65 6.93
N ALA A 623 25.86 -8.50 6.39
CA ALA A 623 25.59 -9.93 6.38
C ALA A 623 25.92 -10.51 7.77
N ARG A 624 24.96 -11.29 8.28
CA ARG A 624 25.11 -11.99 9.54
C ARG A 624 26.34 -12.91 9.52
N GLY A 625 27.28 -12.66 10.40
CA GLY A 625 28.51 -13.45 10.53
C GLY A 625 29.56 -13.20 9.45
N GLN A 626 29.34 -12.28 8.50
CA GLN A 626 30.28 -11.98 7.41
C GLN A 626 30.78 -10.53 7.39
N GLY A 627 30.37 -9.70 8.37
CA GLY A 627 30.74 -8.30 8.42
C GLY A 627 29.93 -7.42 7.45
N THR A 628 30.49 -6.27 7.12
CA THR A 628 29.86 -5.28 6.23
C THR A 628 30.04 -5.69 4.77
N ILE A 629 28.93 -5.78 4.02
CA ILE A 629 28.93 -6.01 2.58
C ILE A 629 28.71 -4.68 1.88
N HIS A 630 29.61 -4.35 0.98
CA HIS A 630 29.44 -3.23 0.04
C HIS A 630 29.00 -3.77 -1.32
N GLY A 631 27.88 -3.26 -1.83
CA GLY A 631 27.33 -3.71 -3.07
C GLY A 631 26.92 -2.55 -3.99
N LYS A 632 26.51 -2.91 -5.20
CA LYS A 632 25.97 -1.99 -6.20
C LYS A 632 24.65 -2.52 -6.74
N LYS A 633 23.62 -1.71 -6.67
CA LYS A 633 22.39 -1.92 -7.42
C LYS A 633 22.59 -1.41 -8.83
N ALA A 634 22.51 -2.31 -9.81
CA ALA A 634 22.70 -1.94 -11.20
C ALA A 634 21.59 -0.98 -11.68
N GLY A 635 21.96 0.02 -12.44
CA GLY A 635 20.99 0.86 -13.14
C GLY A 635 20.28 0.09 -14.24
N TYR A 636 19.09 0.55 -14.60
CA TYR A 636 18.31 -0.06 -15.67
C TYR A 636 17.50 0.98 -16.45
N GLY A 637 17.17 0.63 -17.70
CA GLY A 637 16.18 1.28 -18.54
C GLY A 637 15.19 0.25 -19.03
N VAL A 638 13.89 0.50 -18.89
CA VAL A 638 12.80 -0.40 -19.28
C VAL A 638 11.75 0.39 -20.03
N HIS A 639 11.26 -0.19 -21.12
CA HIS A 639 10.30 0.42 -22.02
C HIS A 639 9.08 -0.47 -22.17
N ASP A 640 7.90 0.14 -22.13
CA ASP A 640 6.62 -0.50 -22.38
C ASP A 640 5.89 0.22 -23.52
N ILE A 641 5.14 -0.50 -24.31
CA ILE A 641 4.19 0.05 -25.29
C ILE A 641 2.80 -0.49 -25.00
N TYR A 642 1.78 0.31 -25.27
CA TYR A 642 0.40 -0.08 -25.03
C TYR A 642 -0.55 0.52 -26.05
N ALA A 643 -1.71 -0.13 -26.19
CA ALA A 643 -2.82 0.36 -26.96
C ALA A 643 -4.12 0.12 -26.18
N ASN A 644 -4.97 1.15 -26.10
CA ASN A 644 -6.29 1.09 -25.49
C ASN A 644 -7.33 1.43 -26.54
N TRP A 645 -8.20 0.49 -26.84
CA TRP A 645 -9.16 0.61 -27.92
C TRP A 645 -10.59 0.48 -27.41
N GLN A 646 -11.45 1.41 -27.82
CA GLN A 646 -12.89 1.42 -27.56
C GLN A 646 -13.62 1.21 -28.89
N PRO A 647 -13.84 -0.06 -29.31
CA PRO A 647 -14.36 -0.37 -30.63
C PRO A 647 -15.84 -0.02 -30.82
N LEU A 648 -16.60 0.12 -29.75
CA LEU A 648 -18.03 0.38 -29.81
C LEU A 648 -18.34 1.85 -29.57
N LYS A 649 -19.42 2.36 -30.24
CA LYS A 649 -19.84 3.75 -30.13
C LYS A 649 -20.21 4.19 -28.71
N LYS A 650 -20.69 3.25 -27.86
CA LYS A 650 -21.18 3.51 -26.51
C LYS A 650 -20.08 3.43 -25.42
N ASP A 651 -18.81 3.31 -25.78
CA ASP A 651 -17.68 3.23 -24.84
C ASP A 651 -17.79 2.13 -23.76
N ASN A 652 -18.60 1.12 -24.05
CA ASN A 652 -18.92 0.04 -23.14
C ASN A 652 -17.99 -1.19 -23.30
N LEU A 653 -17.14 -1.21 -24.33
CA LEU A 653 -16.14 -2.24 -24.55
C LEU A 653 -14.75 -1.60 -24.63
N ASN A 654 -13.87 -2.02 -23.74
CA ASN A 654 -12.45 -1.64 -23.73
C ASN A 654 -11.58 -2.86 -24.03
N VAL A 655 -10.69 -2.73 -25.00
CA VAL A 655 -9.68 -3.72 -25.34
C VAL A 655 -8.31 -3.09 -25.09
N ASN A 656 -7.56 -3.64 -24.16
CA ASN A 656 -6.25 -3.15 -23.76
C ASN A 656 -5.19 -4.16 -24.19
N PHE A 657 -4.18 -3.68 -24.87
CA PHE A 657 -3.01 -4.47 -25.24
C PHE A 657 -1.75 -3.78 -24.73
N ALA A 658 -0.80 -4.56 -24.21
CA ALA A 658 0.49 -4.03 -23.80
C ALA A 658 1.63 -5.00 -24.11
N VAL A 659 2.79 -4.45 -24.40
CA VAL A 659 4.07 -5.17 -24.39
C VAL A 659 4.94 -4.52 -23.32
N ASN A 660 4.98 -5.14 -22.15
CA ASN A 660 5.78 -4.68 -21.02
C ASN A 660 7.22 -5.18 -21.19
N ASN A 661 8.20 -4.33 -20.80
CA ASN A 661 9.63 -4.63 -20.91
C ASN A 661 10.01 -5.11 -22.32
N ILE A 662 9.72 -4.29 -23.34
CA ILE A 662 9.90 -4.62 -24.76
C ILE A 662 11.34 -5.07 -25.09
N GLY A 663 12.33 -4.48 -24.41
CA GLY A 663 13.75 -4.83 -24.54
C GLY A 663 14.14 -6.13 -23.85
N ASN A 664 13.21 -6.82 -23.19
CA ASN A 664 13.46 -8.02 -22.40
C ASN A 664 14.61 -7.86 -21.39
N LYS A 665 14.71 -6.67 -20.77
CA LYS A 665 15.76 -6.35 -19.81
C LYS A 665 15.61 -7.18 -18.55
N GLN A 666 16.65 -7.87 -18.12
CA GLN A 666 16.72 -8.43 -16.78
C GLN A 666 17.13 -7.33 -15.80
N TYR A 667 16.28 -7.08 -14.78
CA TYR A 667 16.55 -6.05 -13.78
C TYR A 667 15.86 -6.36 -12.45
N ARG A 668 16.26 -5.63 -11.41
CA ARG A 668 15.61 -5.61 -10.09
C ARG A 668 15.27 -4.18 -9.73
N SER A 669 14.10 -3.95 -9.14
CA SER A 669 13.80 -2.67 -8.51
C SER A 669 14.81 -2.34 -7.41
N HIS A 670 15.16 -1.06 -7.25
CA HIS A 670 16.04 -0.64 -6.17
C HIS A 670 15.40 -0.75 -4.77
N SER A 671 14.08 -0.86 -4.69
CA SER A 671 13.34 -1.21 -3.46
C SER A 671 13.28 -2.73 -3.21
N GLN A 672 14.02 -3.54 -3.97
CA GLN A 672 14.21 -4.96 -3.74
C GLN A 672 15.34 -5.19 -2.76
N ARG A 673 15.17 -6.16 -1.84
CA ARG A 673 16.26 -6.63 -1.00
C ARG A 673 17.31 -7.33 -1.87
N PHE A 674 18.59 -7.12 -1.57
CA PHE A 674 19.70 -7.72 -2.29
C PHE A 674 20.16 -9.03 -1.64
N PRO A 675 20.93 -9.88 -2.35
CA PRO A 675 21.44 -11.13 -1.79
C PRO A 675 22.25 -10.85 -0.52
N ASP A 676 21.94 -11.57 0.54
CA ASP A 676 22.56 -11.41 1.86
C ASP A 676 23.71 -12.39 2.14
N GLY A 677 24.23 -13.05 1.11
CA GLY A 677 25.29 -14.06 1.24
C GLY A 677 24.82 -15.42 1.80
N ASN A 678 23.56 -15.56 2.22
CA ASN A 678 22.99 -16.80 2.79
C ASN A 678 22.30 -17.71 1.76
N GLY A 679 22.66 -17.60 0.49
CA GLY A 679 22.08 -18.39 -0.59
C GLY A 679 20.65 -17.97 -0.97
N ARG A 680 20.14 -16.86 -0.45
CA ARG A 680 18.83 -16.32 -0.78
C ARG A 680 18.91 -15.52 -2.07
N VAL A 681 17.98 -15.78 -2.99
CA VAL A 681 17.92 -15.11 -4.29
C VAL A 681 16.68 -14.23 -4.34
N PRO A 682 16.82 -12.89 -4.36
CA PRO A 682 15.70 -11.97 -4.56
C PRO A 682 15.07 -12.15 -5.93
N PHE A 683 13.78 -11.79 -6.08
CA PHE A 683 13.11 -11.82 -7.36
C PHE A 683 13.71 -10.80 -8.34
N TYR A 684 13.86 -11.23 -9.59
CA TYR A 684 13.99 -10.32 -10.71
C TYR A 684 12.60 -9.83 -11.14
N GLU A 685 12.54 -8.68 -11.79
CA GLU A 685 11.32 -8.21 -12.43
C GLU A 685 10.97 -9.06 -13.65
N ARG A 686 9.70 -8.99 -14.07
CA ARG A 686 9.21 -9.73 -15.24
C ARG A 686 10.00 -9.35 -16.49
N GLY A 687 10.36 -10.33 -17.29
CA GLY A 687 10.86 -10.15 -18.65
C GLY A 687 9.78 -9.61 -19.57
N ARG A 688 10.02 -9.63 -20.88
CA ARG A 688 9.02 -9.20 -21.87
C ARG A 688 7.70 -9.96 -21.71
N GLU A 689 6.62 -9.19 -21.65
CA GLU A 689 5.29 -9.70 -21.41
C GLU A 689 4.30 -9.07 -22.40
N PHE A 690 3.63 -9.90 -23.19
CA PHE A 690 2.47 -9.49 -23.98
C PHE A 690 1.23 -9.70 -23.12
N ALA A 691 0.45 -8.66 -22.93
CA ALA A 691 -0.76 -8.68 -22.12
C ALA A 691 -1.96 -8.19 -22.94
N LEU A 692 -3.07 -8.88 -22.80
CA LEU A 692 -4.36 -8.53 -23.42
C LEU A 692 -5.43 -8.50 -22.33
N GLY A 693 -6.19 -7.42 -22.28
CA GLY A 693 -7.34 -7.27 -21.41
C GLY A 693 -8.58 -6.88 -22.23
N VAL A 694 -9.73 -7.42 -21.86
CA VAL A 694 -11.03 -7.07 -22.44
C VAL A 694 -11.98 -6.80 -21.29
N ASN A 695 -12.63 -5.65 -21.30
CA ASN A 695 -13.62 -5.26 -20.30
C ASN A 695 -14.88 -4.77 -21.00
N TYR A 696 -16.00 -5.34 -20.64
CA TYR A 696 -17.33 -4.92 -21.11
C TYR A 696 -18.15 -4.40 -19.94
N ARG A 697 -18.83 -3.28 -20.15
CA ARG A 697 -19.70 -2.62 -19.17
C ARG A 697 -21.06 -2.34 -19.81
N PHE A 698 -22.14 -2.77 -19.15
CA PHE A 698 -23.51 -2.55 -19.58
C PHE A 698 -24.19 -1.54 -18.67
#